data_647337f4e2ee5b9bbe3a291ceba322d5
#
_entry.id   647337f4e2ee5b9bbe3a291ceba322d5
#
_cell.length_a   1.000
_cell.length_b   1.000
_cell.length_c   1.000
_cell.angle_alpha   90.00
_cell.angle_beta   90.00
_cell.angle_gamma   90.00
#
_symmetry.space_group_name_H-M   'P 1'
#
loop_
_entity.id
_entity.type
_entity.pdbx_description
1 polymer ?
#
loop_
_entity_poly.entity_id
_entity_poly.type
_entity_poly.pdbx_seq_one_letter_code
_entity_poly.pdbx_strand_id
1 'polypeptide(L)'
;MNLLPPSRARRAPALRGVAAAVGAAVVAALAACAGGAGSGGQGVGASGEVRTPIAPGARGYPFAASRSTTQDYFGVAVSDDFVWLENPADPYTRSWTAAQNAYSRRYLDAMPARAALRQRLQSLIGSTSNAYSALVERGGVVFALKNAPPLQRPVLVVLKSVDDVASERVVFDPNAAAPDGALAIDFFRPSLDGRRVAIAVSARDGEAATLRVVDVATGQALADQVPRVMSAAAGGDVAWSAGSAGFFCTQVQPAGSRPAADATAIEQVVFHKLGTSPTQDRPELGAGLPRLARVRLESARDGRSVLALVENGRGGEVSLYLKTADANGEGAWRRLASEQDGVRDAQFGDDDALYLKSIANAPRGKVLRLPLAGTKSVNWDKVATIAVPQEGAIQRFAVAGGTLYLAEGQAGPSRLRAIDVRTKRSTLVALPAMSGVTGLARVGRNDVVAQVASYLEPSLWTRVGGGRTKRTALVTTSDANFNDSDVVREFATSRDGTPVPLTILRRKGTRLDGHNPLLLTVGGAMGQGAVPDFDAARRVWLDRGGVIAVATLRGGAESGEAWHADGMRLHRQNTFDDFIAAAEYLVKRGYTQPALLGIRGRGDGGLAVGAVLTQRPELLRAAVSIGGRYDMLRLEHDAAGAYDAPEFGSAKDRAQFDALFAYSPLRAVRDGGSYPAVLLMAGERDGRVNPAQSRKMTARLQQANPSGRAILLRTDYSSGQTGLITLAETVEQTTDEIGFFLNEVVAAQ
;
A
#
# COMPACT_ATOMS: atom_id res chain seq x y z
N MET A 1 28.87 19.89 -55.25
CA MET A 1 28.91 19.44 -56.65
C MET A 1 27.92 18.32 -56.77
N ASN A 2 26.86 18.64 -57.51
CA ASN A 2 25.90 17.80 -58.26
C ASN A 2 25.02 16.86 -57.44
N LEU A 3 23.78 17.17 -57.29
CA LEU A 3 22.58 17.36 -58.15
C LEU A 3 21.69 16.10 -58.10
N LEU A 4 20.51 16.34 -57.60
CA LEU A 4 19.29 15.56 -57.77
C LEU A 4 18.91 15.44 -59.29
N PRO A 5 18.03 14.55 -59.74
CA PRO A 5 16.61 14.86 -59.64
C PRO A 5 15.64 13.64 -59.59
N PRO A 6 14.31 13.93 -59.69
CA PRO A 6 13.24 13.12 -59.15
C PRO A 6 12.38 12.41 -60.23
N SER A 7 11.47 11.56 -59.80
CA SER A 7 10.18 11.27 -60.48
C SER A 7 9.60 9.98 -59.89
N ARG A 8 8.33 9.64 -59.84
CA ARG A 8 7.05 10.18 -60.36
C ARG A 8 5.93 9.47 -59.62
N ALA A 9 4.91 10.19 -59.32
CA ALA A 9 3.62 9.70 -58.85
C ALA A 9 2.94 8.73 -59.82
N ARG A 10 2.22 7.74 -59.33
CA ARG A 10 1.11 7.14 -60.06
C ARG A 10 -0.14 7.07 -59.18
N ARG A 11 -1.21 7.54 -59.78
CA ARG A 11 -2.58 7.73 -59.33
C ARG A 11 -3.32 6.41 -59.15
N ALA A 12 -4.33 6.49 -58.29
CA ALA A 12 -5.42 5.54 -58.06
C ALA A 12 -6.26 5.20 -59.30
N PRO A 13 -7.17 4.24 -59.18
CA PRO A 13 -8.54 4.66 -59.45
C PRO A 13 -9.54 4.32 -58.34
N ALA A 14 -10.51 5.22 -58.27
CA ALA A 14 -11.72 5.16 -57.46
C ALA A 14 -12.74 4.18 -58.06
N LEU A 15 -13.55 3.56 -57.23
CA LEU A 15 -14.86 3.05 -57.62
C LEU A 15 -15.92 3.53 -56.60
N ARG A 16 -16.90 4.23 -57.17
CA ARG A 16 -18.18 4.67 -56.62
C ARG A 16 -19.02 3.41 -56.32
N GLY A 17 -19.84 3.32 -55.31
CA GLY A 17 -20.97 4.10 -54.87
C GLY A 17 -22.11 3.14 -54.65
N VAL A 18 -22.90 3.30 -53.66
CA VAL A 18 -24.36 3.38 -53.73
C VAL A 18 -24.87 3.75 -52.35
N ALA A 19 -25.57 4.87 -52.30
CA ALA A 19 -26.33 5.36 -51.17
C ALA A 19 -27.75 4.76 -51.19
N ALA A 20 -28.31 4.51 -50.05
CA ALA A 20 -29.77 4.53 -49.88
C ALA A 20 -30.10 5.14 -48.53
N ALA A 21 -30.74 6.26 -48.57
CA ALA A 21 -31.36 6.98 -47.48
C ALA A 21 -32.84 6.60 -47.36
N VAL A 22 -33.35 6.47 -46.15
CA VAL A 22 -34.74 6.72 -45.75
C VAL A 22 -34.65 7.06 -44.25
N GLY A 23 -35.07 8.17 -43.68
CA GLY A 23 -36.14 9.06 -43.95
C GLY A 23 -36.69 9.45 -42.60
N ALA A 24 -36.52 10.72 -42.19
CA ALA A 24 -37.00 11.29 -40.93
C ALA A 24 -38.53 11.41 -40.92
N ALA A 25 -39.14 11.32 -39.74
CA ALA A 25 -40.38 12.00 -39.43
C ALA A 25 -40.44 12.45 -37.97
N VAL A 26 -40.46 13.74 -37.80
CA VAL A 26 -40.87 14.55 -36.67
C VAL A 26 -42.38 14.43 -36.52
N VAL A 27 -42.90 14.45 -35.28
CA VAL A 27 -43.98 15.39 -34.89
C VAL A 27 -44.14 15.40 -33.36
N ALA A 28 -44.10 16.61 -32.83
CA ALA A 28 -44.50 17.00 -31.48
C ALA A 28 -46.02 17.14 -31.41
N ALA A 29 -46.62 16.81 -30.29
CA ALA A 29 -47.91 17.41 -29.83
C ALA A 29 -47.99 17.50 -28.30
N LEU A 30 -48.36 18.68 -27.89
CA LEU A 30 -48.65 19.14 -26.56
C LEU A 30 -50.08 18.75 -26.09
N ALA A 31 -50.23 18.74 -24.79
CA ALA A 31 -51.33 19.21 -23.98
C ALA A 31 -52.26 18.18 -23.31
N ALA A 32 -52.10 18.14 -22.01
CA ALA A 32 -53.09 18.61 -20.97
C ALA A 32 -54.20 17.64 -20.52
N CYS A 33 -54.22 17.48 -19.21
CA CYS A 33 -55.32 17.41 -18.25
C CYS A 33 -55.95 16.06 -17.85
N ALA A 34 -55.87 15.87 -16.55
CA ALA A 34 -56.92 15.41 -15.63
C ALA A 34 -57.17 13.90 -15.44
N GLY A 35 -56.83 13.45 -14.25
CA GLY A 35 -57.73 12.70 -13.36
C GLY A 35 -57.98 11.23 -13.64
N GLY A 36 -57.54 10.37 -12.74
CA GLY A 36 -58.09 9.03 -12.66
C GLY A 36 -57.20 8.03 -11.93
N ALA A 37 -57.63 7.63 -10.74
CA ALA A 37 -57.06 6.54 -9.98
C ALA A 37 -57.23 5.20 -10.70
N GLY A 38 -56.24 4.29 -10.59
CA GLY A 38 -56.40 2.91 -11.08
C GLY A 38 -55.13 2.07 -11.09
N SER A 39 -54.95 1.29 -10.05
CA SER A 39 -54.34 -0.08 -9.99
C SER A 39 -53.28 -0.51 -10.97
N GLY A 40 -52.15 -0.89 -10.44
CA GLY A 40 -51.45 -2.15 -10.68
C GLY A 40 -50.90 -2.45 -12.06
N GLY A 41 -49.57 -2.39 -12.17
CA GLY A 41 -48.86 -2.98 -13.29
C GLY A 41 -47.36 -2.90 -13.04
N GLN A 42 -46.77 -3.94 -12.43
CA GLN A 42 -45.32 -4.08 -12.32
C GLN A 42 -44.75 -4.39 -13.70
N GLY A 43 -44.12 -3.41 -14.33
CA GLY A 43 -43.26 -3.61 -15.48
C GLY A 43 -41.83 -3.85 -15.00
N VAL A 44 -41.31 -5.05 -15.11
CA VAL A 44 -39.91 -5.42 -14.88
C VAL A 44 -39.09 -4.89 -16.05
N GLY A 45 -38.45 -3.77 -15.88
CA GLY A 45 -37.45 -3.23 -16.81
C GLY A 45 -36.06 -3.27 -16.16
N ALA A 46 -35.07 -3.62 -16.96
CA ALA A 46 -33.68 -3.91 -16.66
C ALA A 46 -33.06 -3.04 -15.53
N SER A 47 -32.40 -3.71 -14.60
CA SER A 47 -31.35 -3.25 -13.64
C SER A 47 -31.42 -1.76 -13.19
N GLY A 48 -32.55 -1.32 -12.72
CA GLY A 48 -32.70 -0.08 -11.99
C GLY A 48 -32.58 -0.34 -10.48
N GLU A 49 -31.43 -0.10 -9.87
CA GLU A 49 -31.35 -0.01 -8.41
C GLU A 49 -32.38 1.03 -7.92
N VAL A 50 -33.31 0.56 -7.13
CA VAL A 50 -34.27 1.46 -6.45
C VAL A 50 -33.47 2.27 -5.43
N ARG A 51 -33.05 3.48 -5.82
CA ARG A 51 -32.39 4.42 -4.91
C ARG A 51 -33.46 5.05 -4.03
N THR A 52 -33.47 4.69 -2.78
CA THR A 52 -34.29 5.38 -1.78
C THR A 52 -33.78 6.84 -1.68
N PRO A 53 -34.60 7.86 -1.92
CA PRO A 53 -34.18 9.25 -1.79
C PRO A 53 -33.74 9.54 -0.35
N ILE A 54 -32.54 10.08 -0.18
CA ILE A 54 -32.03 10.53 1.12
C ILE A 54 -32.38 12.00 1.29
N ALA A 55 -33.12 12.29 2.34
CA ALA A 55 -33.48 13.66 2.70
C ALA A 55 -32.22 14.47 3.06
N PRO A 56 -32.18 15.80 2.74
CA PRO A 56 -31.11 16.66 3.22
C PRO A 56 -31.21 16.82 4.74
N GLY A 57 -30.09 16.66 5.43
CA GLY A 57 -29.90 16.94 6.83
C GLY A 57 -29.55 18.43 7.07
N ALA A 58 -29.11 18.73 8.28
CA ALA A 58 -28.59 20.06 8.61
C ALA A 58 -27.49 20.45 7.61
N ARG A 59 -27.51 21.67 7.10
CA ARG A 59 -26.52 22.22 6.15
C ARG A 59 -26.45 21.52 4.79
N GLY A 60 -27.50 20.79 4.40
CA GLY A 60 -27.56 20.13 3.10
C GLY A 60 -26.75 18.86 3.01
N TYR A 61 -26.16 18.37 4.09
CA TYR A 61 -25.59 17.02 4.13
C TYR A 61 -26.69 15.97 3.93
N PRO A 62 -26.40 14.85 3.27
CA PRO A 62 -27.32 13.70 3.26
C PRO A 62 -27.58 13.24 4.69
N PHE A 63 -28.85 13.20 5.09
CA PHE A 63 -29.24 12.85 6.46
C PHE A 63 -28.87 11.41 6.80
N ALA A 64 -28.15 11.21 7.91
CA ALA A 64 -27.87 9.91 8.49
C ALA A 64 -28.82 9.69 9.69
N ALA A 65 -29.71 8.69 9.59
CA ALA A 65 -30.62 8.36 10.67
C ALA A 65 -29.86 7.79 11.88
N SER A 66 -30.08 8.36 13.05
CA SER A 66 -29.65 7.77 14.34
C SER A 66 -30.47 6.52 14.59
N ARG A 67 -29.79 5.34 14.61
CA ARG A 67 -30.37 4.03 14.94
C ARG A 67 -29.51 3.41 16.03
N SER A 68 -29.69 3.87 17.27
CA SER A 68 -28.82 3.52 18.38
C SER A 68 -28.84 2.02 18.64
N THR A 69 -27.63 1.45 18.68
CA THR A 69 -27.36 0.08 19.10
C THR A 69 -26.41 0.13 20.28
N THR A 70 -26.76 -0.55 21.36
CA THR A 70 -25.90 -0.58 22.56
C THR A 70 -25.30 -1.96 22.71
N GLN A 71 -24.00 -2.02 22.91
CA GLN A 71 -23.25 -3.22 23.19
C GLN A 71 -22.58 -3.07 24.56
N ASP A 72 -22.65 -4.12 25.39
CA ASP A 72 -21.93 -4.19 26.65
C ASP A 72 -20.53 -4.71 26.47
N TYR A 73 -19.56 -4.01 27.06
CA TYR A 73 -18.18 -4.43 27.15
C TYR A 73 -17.77 -4.38 28.63
N PHE A 74 -17.72 -5.53 29.27
CA PHE A 74 -17.30 -5.65 30.68
C PHE A 74 -18.10 -4.75 31.66
N GLY A 75 -19.40 -4.62 31.44
CA GLY A 75 -20.28 -3.75 32.22
C GLY A 75 -20.29 -2.28 31.76
N VAL A 76 -19.58 -1.94 30.70
CA VAL A 76 -19.63 -0.60 30.07
C VAL A 76 -20.58 -0.66 28.87
N ALA A 77 -21.71 0.01 28.96
CA ALA A 77 -22.67 0.13 27.87
C ALA A 77 -22.16 1.14 26.84
N VAL A 78 -21.85 0.69 25.63
CA VAL A 78 -21.35 1.51 24.52
C VAL A 78 -22.43 1.62 23.44
N SER A 79 -22.96 2.82 23.23
CA SER A 79 -23.97 3.09 22.20
C SER A 79 -23.34 3.63 20.93
N ASP A 80 -23.89 3.23 19.78
CA ASP A 80 -23.49 3.65 18.44
C ASP A 80 -24.71 3.80 17.55
N ASP A 81 -24.91 5.00 17.04
CA ASP A 81 -26.08 5.37 16.22
C ASP A 81 -25.96 4.93 14.76
N PHE A 82 -24.75 4.53 14.34
CA PHE A 82 -24.43 4.32 12.92
C PHE A 82 -23.95 2.91 12.59
N VAL A 83 -24.22 1.91 13.43
CA VAL A 83 -23.89 0.50 13.16
C VAL A 83 -24.52 0.00 11.86
N TRP A 84 -25.70 0.52 11.48
CA TRP A 84 -26.36 0.18 10.23
C TRP A 84 -25.52 0.51 8.97
N LEU A 85 -24.58 1.46 9.04
CA LEU A 85 -23.65 1.80 7.95
C LEU A 85 -22.57 0.73 7.73
N GLU A 86 -22.49 -0.29 8.59
CA GLU A 86 -21.55 -1.40 8.44
C GLU A 86 -22.02 -2.43 7.40
N ASN A 87 -23.33 -2.50 7.13
CA ASN A 87 -23.87 -3.44 6.15
C ASN A 87 -23.87 -2.85 4.72
N PRO A 88 -22.92 -3.23 3.84
CA PRO A 88 -22.87 -2.73 2.47
C PRO A 88 -24.02 -3.29 1.59
N ALA A 89 -24.69 -4.37 2.02
CA ALA A 89 -25.82 -4.95 1.29
C ALA A 89 -27.13 -4.21 1.55
N ASP A 90 -27.23 -3.40 2.61
CA ASP A 90 -28.41 -2.61 2.93
C ASP A 90 -28.64 -1.54 1.85
N PRO A 91 -29.82 -1.49 1.20
CA PRO A 91 -30.14 -0.47 0.20
C PRO A 91 -30.04 0.97 0.74
N TYR A 92 -30.37 1.20 2.01
CA TYR A 92 -30.28 2.51 2.62
C TYR A 92 -28.82 2.94 2.80
N THR A 93 -27.93 2.03 3.23
CA THR A 93 -26.49 2.28 3.32
C THR A 93 -25.91 2.65 1.95
N ARG A 94 -26.27 1.90 0.88
CA ARG A 94 -25.82 2.21 -0.48
C ARG A 94 -26.32 3.59 -0.95
N SER A 95 -27.61 3.87 -0.75
CA SER A 95 -28.20 5.14 -1.15
C SER A 95 -27.58 6.32 -0.40
N TRP A 96 -27.34 6.18 0.90
CA TRP A 96 -26.68 7.20 1.72
C TRP A 96 -25.22 7.44 1.27
N THR A 97 -24.46 6.35 1.04
CA THR A 97 -23.07 6.44 0.54
C THR A 97 -23.01 7.14 -0.81
N ALA A 98 -23.91 6.81 -1.74
CA ALA A 98 -24.01 7.47 -3.04
C ALA A 98 -24.35 8.96 -2.91
N ALA A 99 -25.28 9.33 -2.01
CA ALA A 99 -25.65 10.71 -1.76
C ALA A 99 -24.49 11.51 -1.14
N GLN A 100 -23.74 10.94 -0.20
CA GLN A 100 -22.54 11.53 0.38
C GLN A 100 -21.46 11.75 -0.69
N ASN A 101 -21.24 10.76 -1.54
CA ASN A 101 -20.26 10.89 -2.63
C ASN A 101 -20.68 11.98 -3.64
N ALA A 102 -21.96 12.06 -4.00
CA ALA A 102 -22.48 13.10 -4.87
C ALA A 102 -22.36 14.50 -4.23
N TYR A 103 -22.59 14.62 -2.92
CA TYR A 103 -22.38 15.85 -2.17
C TYR A 103 -20.91 16.27 -2.21
N SER A 104 -20.02 15.35 -1.90
CA SER A 104 -18.57 15.60 -1.89
C SER A 104 -18.05 15.94 -3.29
N ARG A 105 -18.55 15.27 -4.34
CA ARG A 105 -18.20 15.60 -5.71
C ARG A 105 -18.60 17.03 -6.09
N ARG A 106 -19.83 17.46 -5.74
CA ARG A 106 -20.25 18.84 -6.00
C ARG A 106 -19.32 19.86 -5.35
N TYR A 107 -18.89 19.60 -4.10
CA TYR A 107 -17.95 20.48 -3.41
C TYR A 107 -16.58 20.50 -4.09
N LEU A 108 -15.99 19.32 -4.32
CA LEU A 108 -14.65 19.18 -4.89
C LEU A 108 -14.59 19.68 -6.34
N ASP A 109 -15.63 19.43 -7.14
CA ASP A 109 -15.69 19.83 -8.55
C ASP A 109 -15.92 21.35 -8.72
N ALA A 110 -16.53 22.00 -7.72
CA ALA A 110 -16.74 23.44 -7.71
C ALA A 110 -15.50 24.25 -7.29
N MET A 111 -14.39 23.60 -6.87
CA MET A 111 -13.16 24.31 -6.50
C MET A 111 -12.57 25.06 -7.71
N PRO A 112 -12.36 26.39 -7.63
CA PRO A 112 -12.00 27.21 -8.80
C PRO A 112 -10.73 26.76 -9.55
N ALA A 113 -9.73 26.26 -8.81
CA ALA A 113 -8.45 25.86 -9.37
C ALA A 113 -8.40 24.38 -9.82
N ARG A 114 -9.49 23.61 -9.66
CA ARG A 114 -9.47 22.15 -9.83
C ARG A 114 -8.99 21.68 -11.22
N ALA A 115 -9.52 22.30 -12.29
CA ALA A 115 -9.18 21.90 -13.65
C ALA A 115 -7.68 22.14 -13.95
N ALA A 116 -7.18 23.33 -13.60
CA ALA A 116 -5.75 23.66 -13.77
C ALA A 116 -4.85 22.80 -12.90
N LEU A 117 -5.25 22.50 -11.66
CA LEU A 117 -4.56 21.60 -10.76
C LEU A 117 -4.46 20.19 -11.35
N ARG A 118 -5.58 19.64 -11.83
CA ARG A 118 -5.64 18.32 -12.47
C ARG A 118 -4.70 18.24 -13.67
N GLN A 119 -4.73 19.23 -14.54
CA GLN A 119 -3.84 19.31 -15.70
C GLN A 119 -2.37 19.36 -15.26
N ARG A 120 -2.03 20.16 -14.26
CA ARG A 120 -0.67 20.26 -13.71
C ARG A 120 -0.20 18.95 -13.10
N LEU A 121 -1.04 18.27 -12.32
CA LEU A 121 -0.74 16.97 -11.74
C LEU A 121 -0.58 15.89 -12.81
N GLN A 122 -1.47 15.89 -13.81
CA GLN A 122 -1.36 14.97 -14.94
C GLN A 122 -0.04 15.15 -15.70
N SER A 123 0.41 16.39 -15.89
CA SER A 123 1.71 16.69 -16.50
C SER A 123 2.86 16.19 -15.61
N LEU A 124 2.88 16.52 -14.32
CA LEU A 124 3.98 16.17 -13.42
C LEU A 124 4.09 14.65 -13.19
N ILE A 125 2.97 13.98 -12.94
CA ILE A 125 2.94 12.54 -12.69
C ILE A 125 3.23 11.80 -14.02
N GLY A 126 2.64 12.26 -15.12
CA GLY A 126 2.82 11.67 -16.45
C GLY A 126 4.19 11.90 -17.08
N SER A 127 4.95 12.92 -16.64
CA SER A 127 6.32 13.16 -17.09
C SER A 127 7.36 12.28 -16.40
N THR A 128 6.96 11.56 -15.34
CA THR A 128 7.86 10.59 -14.71
C THR A 128 8.16 9.47 -15.70
N SER A 129 9.43 9.30 -16.05
CA SER A 129 9.87 8.27 -16.98
C SER A 129 9.68 6.86 -16.39
N ASN A 130 10.01 5.87 -17.18
CA ASN A 130 9.94 4.47 -16.77
C ASN A 130 10.54 4.23 -15.38
N ALA A 131 9.72 3.78 -14.45
CA ALA A 131 10.14 3.40 -13.12
C ALA A 131 10.08 1.87 -12.98
N TYR A 132 11.21 1.25 -12.63
CA TYR A 132 11.32 -0.19 -12.46
C TYR A 132 11.23 -0.55 -10.97
N SER A 133 10.48 -1.58 -10.65
CA SER A 133 10.32 -2.10 -9.29
C SER A 133 10.29 -3.62 -9.27
N ALA A 134 10.35 -4.22 -8.08
CA ALA A 134 10.28 -5.67 -7.87
C ALA A 134 11.29 -6.48 -8.72
N LEU A 135 12.55 -6.00 -8.80
CA LEU A 135 13.59 -6.67 -9.58
C LEU A 135 13.89 -8.08 -9.05
N VAL A 136 13.88 -9.06 -9.94
CA VAL A 136 14.24 -10.46 -9.67
C VAL A 136 15.12 -10.99 -10.79
N GLU A 137 16.32 -11.48 -10.47
CA GLU A 137 17.19 -12.16 -11.44
C GLU A 137 16.98 -13.67 -11.35
N ARG A 138 16.70 -14.33 -12.48
CA ARG A 138 16.64 -15.79 -12.63
C ARG A 138 17.08 -16.19 -14.03
N GLY A 139 17.79 -17.30 -14.15
CA GLY A 139 18.24 -17.81 -15.45
C GLY A 139 19.15 -16.85 -16.23
N GLY A 140 19.83 -15.92 -15.56
CA GLY A 140 20.71 -14.93 -16.19
C GLY A 140 19.98 -13.73 -16.81
N VAL A 141 18.67 -13.57 -16.56
CA VAL A 141 17.88 -12.41 -17.00
C VAL A 141 17.21 -11.74 -15.81
N VAL A 142 16.90 -10.45 -15.94
CA VAL A 142 16.28 -9.63 -14.90
C VAL A 142 14.84 -9.38 -15.26
N PHE A 143 13.94 -9.74 -14.37
CA PHE A 143 12.50 -9.41 -14.43
C PHE A 143 12.20 -8.18 -13.59
N ALA A 144 11.29 -7.35 -14.05
CA ALA A 144 10.84 -6.17 -13.30
C ALA A 144 9.41 -5.79 -13.63
N LEU A 145 8.71 -5.15 -12.70
CA LEU A 145 7.53 -4.36 -13.00
C LEU A 145 7.99 -2.98 -13.48
N LYS A 146 7.50 -2.56 -14.63
CA LYS A 146 7.78 -1.26 -15.24
C LYS A 146 6.52 -0.40 -15.21
N ASN A 147 6.57 0.69 -14.49
CA ASN A 147 5.59 1.77 -14.59
C ASN A 147 6.05 2.73 -15.68
N ALA A 148 5.25 2.90 -16.73
CA ALA A 148 5.62 3.65 -17.92
C ALA A 148 4.44 4.52 -18.39
N PRO A 149 4.22 5.72 -17.81
CA PRO A 149 3.19 6.63 -18.29
C PRO A 149 3.29 6.83 -19.83
N PRO A 150 2.18 6.87 -20.58
CA PRO A 150 0.80 6.99 -20.09
C PRO A 150 0.06 5.66 -19.81
N LEU A 151 0.77 4.52 -19.77
CA LEU A 151 0.13 3.25 -19.41
C LEU A 151 -0.56 3.35 -18.05
N GLN A 152 -1.76 2.78 -17.96
CA GLN A 152 -2.58 2.88 -16.76
C GLN A 152 -2.11 1.92 -15.64
N ARG A 153 -1.43 0.83 -16.02
CA ARG A 153 -0.95 -0.23 -15.14
C ARG A 153 0.51 -0.56 -15.43
N PRO A 154 1.29 -0.95 -14.43
CA PRO A 154 2.62 -1.48 -14.65
C PRO A 154 2.59 -2.74 -15.51
N VAL A 155 3.60 -2.90 -16.36
CA VAL A 155 3.81 -4.08 -17.20
C VAL A 155 4.95 -4.94 -16.65
N LEU A 156 4.90 -6.25 -16.86
CA LEU A 156 6.03 -7.14 -16.55
C LEU A 156 6.99 -7.16 -17.73
N VAL A 157 8.23 -6.82 -17.47
CA VAL A 157 9.30 -6.82 -18.47
C VAL A 157 10.44 -7.76 -18.08
N VAL A 158 11.22 -8.19 -19.08
CA VAL A 158 12.47 -8.92 -18.91
C VAL A 158 13.59 -8.19 -19.64
N LEU A 159 14.78 -8.13 -19.03
CA LEU A 159 16.00 -7.53 -19.56
C LEU A 159 17.15 -8.54 -19.44
N LYS A 160 18.15 -8.45 -20.34
CA LYS A 160 19.38 -9.25 -20.21
C LYS A 160 20.21 -8.83 -19.00
N SER A 161 20.17 -7.54 -18.63
CA SER A 161 20.91 -6.98 -17.51
C SER A 161 20.27 -5.67 -17.05
N VAL A 162 20.52 -5.28 -15.81
CA VAL A 162 20.17 -3.94 -15.27
C VAL A 162 20.93 -2.79 -15.96
N ASP A 163 21.97 -3.10 -16.72
CA ASP A 163 22.79 -2.15 -17.48
C ASP A 163 22.43 -2.14 -18.99
N ASP A 164 21.47 -2.95 -19.45
CA ASP A 164 21.06 -3.10 -20.86
C ASP A 164 19.54 -2.94 -21.01
N VAL A 165 19.07 -1.69 -20.93
CA VAL A 165 17.66 -1.35 -21.15
C VAL A 165 17.24 -1.59 -22.60
N ALA A 166 18.19 -1.55 -23.57
CA ALA A 166 17.87 -1.81 -24.99
C ALA A 166 17.41 -3.26 -25.23
N SER A 167 17.75 -4.18 -24.33
CA SER A 167 17.30 -5.58 -24.39
C SER A 167 15.92 -5.82 -23.80
N GLU A 168 15.26 -4.77 -23.31
CA GLU A 168 13.96 -4.89 -22.65
C GLU A 168 12.91 -5.50 -23.58
N ARG A 169 12.13 -6.42 -23.03
CA ARG A 169 10.97 -6.99 -23.70
C ARG A 169 9.81 -7.15 -22.71
N VAL A 170 8.61 -6.80 -23.15
CA VAL A 170 7.38 -7.03 -22.39
C VAL A 170 7.06 -8.53 -22.38
N VAL A 171 6.80 -9.07 -21.20
CA VAL A 171 6.37 -10.46 -20.98
C VAL A 171 4.87 -10.54 -20.75
N PHE A 172 4.31 -9.57 -20.02
CA PHE A 172 2.87 -9.49 -19.80
C PHE A 172 2.44 -8.02 -19.64
N ASP A 173 1.41 -7.65 -20.40
CA ASP A 173 0.82 -6.31 -20.38
C ASP A 173 -0.65 -6.37 -19.94
N PRO A 174 -1.00 -5.98 -18.71
CA PRO A 174 -2.38 -5.94 -18.26
C PRO A 174 -3.21 -4.88 -18.99
N ASN A 175 -2.58 -3.82 -19.53
CA ASN A 175 -3.30 -2.79 -20.30
C ASN A 175 -3.79 -3.31 -21.66
N ALA A 176 -3.03 -4.20 -22.31
CA ALA A 176 -3.45 -4.87 -23.53
C ALA A 176 -4.50 -5.95 -23.25
N ALA A 177 -4.37 -6.66 -22.11
CA ALA A 177 -5.32 -7.71 -21.71
C ALA A 177 -6.67 -7.16 -21.26
N ALA A 178 -6.70 -5.95 -20.68
CA ALA A 178 -7.89 -5.25 -20.22
C ALA A 178 -7.70 -3.72 -20.37
N PRO A 179 -8.05 -3.14 -21.55
CA PRO A 179 -7.82 -1.72 -21.83
C PRO A 179 -8.55 -0.76 -20.90
N ASP A 180 -9.61 -1.21 -20.22
CA ASP A 180 -10.34 -0.45 -19.21
C ASP A 180 -9.60 -0.38 -17.86
N GLY A 181 -8.41 -0.99 -17.76
CA GLY A 181 -7.62 -1.08 -16.53
C GLY A 181 -8.18 -2.05 -15.49
N ALA A 182 -9.08 -2.97 -15.92
CA ALA A 182 -9.72 -3.92 -15.02
C ALA A 182 -8.77 -4.98 -14.45
N LEU A 183 -7.61 -5.21 -15.08
CA LEU A 183 -6.61 -6.16 -14.60
C LEU A 183 -5.37 -5.48 -14.04
N ALA A 184 -4.78 -6.09 -13.02
CA ALA A 184 -3.52 -5.65 -12.42
C ALA A 184 -2.63 -6.85 -12.10
N ILE A 185 -1.31 -6.65 -12.17
CA ILE A 185 -0.32 -7.62 -11.68
C ILE A 185 -0.14 -7.38 -10.19
N ASP A 186 -0.49 -8.35 -9.35
CA ASP A 186 -0.26 -8.28 -7.91
C ASP A 186 1.20 -8.60 -7.57
N PHE A 187 1.70 -9.67 -8.14
CA PHE A 187 3.10 -10.08 -8.04
C PHE A 187 3.47 -11.05 -9.15
N PHE A 188 4.75 -11.32 -9.26
CA PHE A 188 5.27 -12.34 -10.17
C PHE A 188 6.44 -13.09 -9.54
N ARG A 189 6.66 -14.34 -9.97
CA ARG A 189 7.79 -15.17 -9.57
C ARG A 189 8.32 -15.94 -10.79
N PRO A 190 9.53 -15.60 -11.29
CA PRO A 190 10.15 -16.33 -12.40
C PRO A 190 10.56 -17.74 -11.96
N SER A 191 10.48 -18.69 -12.89
CA SER A 191 11.04 -20.02 -12.71
C SER A 191 12.56 -19.96 -12.52
N LEU A 192 13.14 -21.00 -11.94
CA LEU A 192 14.57 -21.01 -11.57
C LEU A 192 15.47 -20.86 -12.79
N ASP A 193 15.04 -21.38 -13.96
CA ASP A 193 15.73 -21.28 -15.24
C ASP A 193 15.40 -20.00 -16.03
N GLY A 194 14.49 -19.14 -15.52
CA GLY A 194 14.07 -17.90 -16.15
C GLY A 194 13.21 -18.07 -17.42
N ARG A 195 12.81 -19.32 -17.77
CA ARG A 195 12.05 -19.58 -19.01
C ARG A 195 10.55 -19.35 -18.85
N ARG A 196 10.04 -19.42 -17.64
CA ARG A 196 8.63 -19.22 -17.30
C ARG A 196 8.50 -18.21 -16.19
N VAL A 197 7.32 -17.62 -16.05
CA VAL A 197 7.00 -16.76 -14.93
C VAL A 197 5.57 -17.01 -14.47
N ALA A 198 5.39 -17.23 -13.19
CA ALA A 198 4.10 -17.25 -12.54
C ALA A 198 3.70 -15.82 -12.20
N ILE A 199 2.52 -15.39 -12.66
CA ILE A 199 2.00 -14.03 -12.49
C ILE A 199 0.66 -14.11 -11.80
N ALA A 200 0.54 -13.51 -10.64
CA ALA A 200 -0.76 -13.32 -9.99
C ALA A 200 -1.44 -12.07 -10.57
N VAL A 201 -2.60 -12.27 -11.13
CA VAL A 201 -3.40 -11.22 -11.77
C VAL A 201 -4.75 -11.14 -11.07
N SER A 202 -5.07 -9.98 -10.54
CA SER A 202 -6.38 -9.69 -9.95
C SER A 202 -7.24 -8.83 -10.86
N ALA A 203 -8.56 -8.99 -10.71
CA ALA A 203 -9.50 -8.00 -11.21
C ALA A 203 -9.38 -6.72 -10.37
N ARG A 204 -9.80 -5.59 -10.94
CA ARG A 204 -9.67 -4.21 -10.41
C ARG A 204 -9.83 -4.05 -8.90
N ASP A 205 -10.53 -4.92 -8.25
CA ASP A 205 -11.11 -4.77 -6.91
C ASP A 205 -11.03 -6.05 -6.08
N GLY A 206 -10.41 -7.11 -6.61
CA GLY A 206 -10.32 -8.39 -5.92
C GLY A 206 -9.07 -8.48 -5.06
N GLU A 207 -9.22 -8.94 -3.82
CA GLU A 207 -8.06 -9.42 -3.04
C GLU A 207 -7.59 -10.80 -3.50
N ALA A 208 -8.46 -11.54 -4.20
CA ALA A 208 -8.15 -12.84 -4.77
C ALA A 208 -7.69 -12.70 -6.22
N ALA A 209 -6.48 -13.16 -6.48
CA ALA A 209 -5.89 -13.23 -7.81
C ALA A 209 -6.04 -14.64 -8.42
N THR A 210 -5.88 -14.70 -9.72
CA THR A 210 -5.62 -15.94 -10.44
C THR A 210 -4.15 -15.96 -10.86
N LEU A 211 -3.44 -17.00 -10.46
CA LEU A 211 -2.07 -17.22 -10.89
C LEU A 211 -2.08 -17.81 -12.30
N ARG A 212 -1.32 -17.21 -13.20
CA ARG A 212 -1.10 -17.65 -14.58
C ARG A 212 0.37 -17.91 -14.81
N VAL A 213 0.69 -18.93 -15.60
CA VAL A 213 2.06 -19.18 -16.01
C VAL A 213 2.26 -18.71 -17.46
N VAL A 214 3.30 -17.92 -17.67
CA VAL A 214 3.62 -17.35 -18.99
C VAL A 214 4.99 -17.84 -19.43
N ASP A 215 5.12 -18.28 -20.69
CA ASP A 215 6.40 -18.55 -21.33
C ASP A 215 7.10 -17.23 -21.62
N VAL A 216 8.31 -17.08 -21.10
CA VAL A 216 9.05 -15.82 -21.16
C VAL A 216 9.51 -15.50 -22.58
N ALA A 217 9.82 -16.49 -23.42
CA ALA A 217 10.31 -16.27 -24.77
C ALA A 217 9.22 -15.77 -25.71
N THR A 218 8.03 -16.32 -25.58
CA THR A 218 6.89 -16.02 -26.48
C THR A 218 5.90 -15.00 -25.92
N GLY A 219 5.86 -14.81 -24.59
CA GLY A 219 4.83 -14.02 -23.90
C GLY A 219 3.47 -14.74 -23.83
N GLN A 220 3.39 -16.01 -24.26
CA GLN A 220 2.14 -16.75 -24.26
C GLN A 220 1.84 -17.37 -22.90
N ALA A 221 0.59 -17.28 -22.46
CA ALA A 221 0.12 -17.97 -21.27
C ALA A 221 0.01 -19.47 -21.54
N LEU A 222 0.48 -20.29 -20.60
CA LEU A 222 0.22 -21.72 -20.55
C LEU A 222 -1.22 -21.98 -20.08
N ALA A 223 -1.66 -23.25 -20.16
CA ALA A 223 -2.98 -23.64 -19.70
C ALA A 223 -3.15 -23.54 -18.17
N ASP A 224 -2.05 -23.48 -17.45
CA ASP A 224 -1.98 -23.48 -16.00
C ASP A 224 -2.56 -22.18 -15.41
N GLN A 225 -3.69 -22.29 -14.70
CA GLN A 225 -4.36 -21.18 -14.01
C GLN A 225 -4.79 -21.63 -12.61
N VAL A 226 -4.14 -21.12 -11.58
CA VAL A 226 -4.48 -21.46 -10.18
C VAL A 226 -5.31 -20.32 -9.58
N PRO A 227 -6.60 -20.56 -9.28
CA PRO A 227 -7.48 -19.54 -8.69
C PRO A 227 -7.25 -19.40 -7.18
N ARG A 228 -7.84 -18.36 -6.59
CA ARG A 228 -7.87 -18.11 -5.14
C ARG A 228 -6.49 -17.89 -4.53
N VAL A 229 -5.54 -17.39 -5.29
CA VAL A 229 -4.28 -16.87 -4.76
C VAL A 229 -4.53 -15.46 -4.26
N MET A 230 -4.06 -15.14 -3.07
CA MET A 230 -4.20 -13.78 -2.54
C MET A 230 -3.22 -12.82 -3.21
N SER A 231 -3.46 -11.51 -3.11
CA SER A 231 -2.46 -10.52 -3.48
C SER A 231 -1.22 -10.65 -2.60
N ALA A 232 -0.06 -10.21 -3.07
CA ALA A 232 1.19 -10.24 -2.27
C ALA A 232 1.03 -9.56 -0.91
N ALA A 233 0.25 -8.48 -0.88
CA ALA A 233 -0.01 -7.73 0.33
C ALA A 233 -0.98 -8.44 1.29
N ALA A 234 -1.73 -9.42 0.80
CA ALA A 234 -2.61 -10.28 1.59
C ALA A 234 -2.02 -11.67 1.86
N GLY A 235 -0.75 -11.91 1.50
CA GLY A 235 -0.03 -13.15 1.76
C GLY A 235 0.18 -14.05 0.53
N GLY A 236 -0.25 -13.63 -0.66
CA GLY A 236 -0.04 -14.41 -1.88
C GLY A 236 1.42 -14.57 -2.25
N ASP A 237 1.89 -15.80 -2.49
CA ASP A 237 3.25 -16.06 -2.92
C ASP A 237 3.41 -17.38 -3.68
N VAL A 238 4.57 -17.53 -4.36
CA VAL A 238 4.93 -18.70 -5.16
C VAL A 238 6.41 -19.04 -4.96
N ALA A 239 6.72 -20.33 -4.84
CA ALA A 239 8.08 -20.86 -4.85
C ALA A 239 8.21 -22.03 -5.85
N TRP A 240 9.08 -21.89 -6.84
CA TRP A 240 9.31 -22.94 -7.86
C TRP A 240 10.09 -24.13 -7.30
N SER A 241 9.69 -25.33 -7.68
CA SER A 241 10.39 -26.57 -7.36
C SER A 241 11.63 -26.79 -8.25
N ALA A 242 12.48 -27.72 -7.85
CA ALA A 242 13.63 -28.14 -8.65
C ALA A 242 13.20 -28.49 -10.09
N GLY A 243 14.03 -28.09 -11.07
CA GLY A 243 13.73 -28.30 -12.48
C GLY A 243 12.54 -27.50 -13.02
N SER A 244 11.91 -26.65 -12.21
CA SER A 244 10.76 -25.83 -12.61
C SER A 244 9.59 -26.64 -13.21
N ALA A 245 9.41 -27.89 -12.73
CA ALA A 245 8.33 -28.76 -13.19
C ALA A 245 6.97 -28.45 -12.52
N GLY A 246 6.99 -27.64 -11.48
CA GLY A 246 5.83 -27.17 -10.71
C GLY A 246 6.26 -26.14 -9.70
N PHE A 247 5.32 -25.69 -8.88
CA PHE A 247 5.58 -24.69 -7.85
C PHE A 247 4.67 -24.88 -6.64
N PHE A 248 5.14 -24.45 -5.51
CA PHE A 248 4.35 -24.25 -4.31
C PHE A 248 3.69 -22.86 -4.40
N CYS A 249 2.41 -22.75 -4.08
CA CYS A 249 1.73 -21.47 -3.99
C CYS A 249 0.78 -21.43 -2.81
N THR A 250 0.55 -20.22 -2.32
CA THR A 250 -0.45 -19.96 -1.30
C THR A 250 -1.83 -19.90 -1.94
N GLN A 251 -2.82 -20.48 -1.28
CA GLN A 251 -4.19 -20.52 -1.77
C GLN A 251 -5.18 -20.42 -0.62
N VAL A 252 -6.22 -19.62 -0.81
CA VAL A 252 -7.35 -19.55 0.13
C VAL A 252 -8.30 -20.74 -0.14
N GLN A 253 -8.80 -21.34 0.92
CA GLN A 253 -9.76 -22.45 0.78
C GLN A 253 -11.06 -22.01 0.11
N PRO A 254 -11.78 -22.94 -0.57
CA PRO A 254 -13.04 -22.64 -1.25
C PRO A 254 -14.07 -22.01 -0.32
N ALA A 255 -14.89 -21.10 -0.84
CA ALA A 255 -16.04 -20.57 -0.13
C ALA A 255 -17.00 -21.72 0.27
N GLY A 256 -17.54 -21.65 1.49
CA GLY A 256 -18.43 -22.69 2.03
C GLY A 256 -17.74 -23.85 2.76
N SER A 257 -16.41 -23.98 2.66
CA SER A 257 -15.66 -24.95 3.49
C SER A 257 -15.44 -24.43 4.93
N ARG A 258 -15.84 -23.18 5.22
CA ARG A 258 -15.61 -22.46 6.48
C ARG A 258 -16.73 -21.48 6.81
N PRO A 259 -16.83 -21.01 8.07
CA PRO A 259 -17.67 -19.88 8.42
C PRO A 259 -17.36 -18.65 7.56
N ALA A 260 -18.37 -17.85 7.23
CA ALA A 260 -18.20 -16.65 6.41
C ALA A 260 -17.18 -15.65 6.98
N ALA A 261 -17.02 -15.59 8.31
CA ALA A 261 -16.02 -14.78 9.00
C ALA A 261 -14.56 -15.22 8.69
N ASP A 262 -14.37 -16.44 8.17
CA ASP A 262 -13.06 -17.01 7.85
C ASP A 262 -12.82 -17.11 6.33
N ALA A 263 -13.71 -16.57 5.51
CA ALA A 263 -13.66 -16.74 4.05
C ALA A 263 -12.34 -16.23 3.41
N THR A 264 -11.69 -15.23 4.02
CA THR A 264 -10.40 -14.69 3.60
C THR A 264 -9.24 -15.04 4.54
N ALA A 265 -9.54 -15.75 5.65
CA ALA A 265 -8.56 -16.22 6.60
C ALA A 265 -8.15 -17.65 6.25
N ILE A 266 -6.94 -18.02 6.60
CA ILE A 266 -6.33 -19.34 6.47
C ILE A 266 -5.90 -19.64 5.03
N GLU A 267 -4.69 -19.23 4.78
CA GLU A 267 -3.92 -19.68 3.64
C GLU A 267 -3.43 -21.12 3.89
N GLN A 268 -3.35 -21.86 2.81
CA GLN A 268 -2.62 -23.12 2.76
C GLN A 268 -1.61 -23.04 1.63
N VAL A 269 -0.52 -23.78 1.75
CA VAL A 269 0.40 -23.99 0.65
C VAL A 269 -0.01 -25.25 -0.09
N VAL A 270 -0.20 -25.16 -1.40
CA VAL A 270 -0.44 -26.29 -2.29
C VAL A 270 0.73 -26.42 -3.27
N PHE A 271 0.94 -27.64 -3.77
CA PHE A 271 1.86 -27.88 -4.87
C PHE A 271 1.07 -28.07 -6.16
N HIS A 272 1.32 -27.19 -7.12
CA HIS A 272 0.79 -27.27 -8.49
C HIS A 272 1.85 -27.82 -9.43
N LYS A 273 1.54 -28.94 -10.11
CA LYS A 273 2.36 -29.53 -11.17
C LYS A 273 1.95 -28.92 -12.51
N LEU A 274 2.90 -28.39 -13.26
CA LEU A 274 2.63 -27.82 -14.58
C LEU A 274 1.95 -28.80 -15.51
N GLY A 275 0.94 -28.31 -16.25
CA GLY A 275 0.15 -29.08 -17.19
C GLY A 275 -0.97 -29.91 -16.54
N THR A 276 -1.23 -29.73 -15.24
CA THR A 276 -2.33 -30.41 -14.56
C THR A 276 -3.46 -29.43 -14.16
N SER A 277 -4.66 -29.96 -13.89
CA SER A 277 -5.76 -29.14 -13.37
C SER A 277 -5.48 -28.73 -11.92
N PRO A 278 -5.81 -27.49 -11.50
CA PRO A 278 -5.74 -27.06 -10.10
C PRO A 278 -6.56 -27.89 -9.13
N THR A 279 -7.52 -28.67 -9.62
CA THR A 279 -8.28 -29.64 -8.80
C THR A 279 -7.42 -30.84 -8.36
N GLN A 280 -6.27 -31.02 -8.97
CA GLN A 280 -5.29 -32.08 -8.65
C GLN A 280 -4.15 -31.55 -7.76
N ASP A 281 -4.19 -30.29 -7.38
CA ASP A 281 -3.17 -29.68 -6.53
C ASP A 281 -3.13 -30.37 -5.16
N ARG A 282 -1.90 -30.66 -4.72
CA ARG A 282 -1.66 -31.36 -3.47
C ARG A 282 -1.48 -30.40 -2.32
N PRO A 283 -2.30 -30.49 -1.24
CA PRO A 283 -2.03 -29.72 -0.02
C PRO A 283 -0.68 -30.09 0.60
N GLU A 284 0.10 -29.08 0.99
CA GLU A 284 1.47 -29.26 1.46
C GLU A 284 1.68 -28.73 2.88
N LEU A 285 1.23 -27.51 3.16
CA LEU A 285 1.33 -26.88 4.47
C LEU A 285 0.06 -26.09 4.73
N GLY A 286 -0.60 -26.32 5.84
CA GLY A 286 -1.86 -25.66 6.17
C GLY A 286 -2.47 -26.20 7.46
N ALA A 287 -2.44 -27.53 7.66
CA ALA A 287 -2.88 -28.13 8.91
C ALA A 287 -2.02 -27.66 10.08
N GLY A 288 -2.67 -27.07 11.09
CA GLY A 288 -1.97 -26.56 12.28
C GLY A 288 -1.36 -25.17 12.14
N LEU A 289 -1.52 -24.50 10.99
CA LEU A 289 -1.19 -23.06 10.91
C LEU A 289 -2.21 -22.22 11.69
N PRO A 290 -1.77 -21.08 12.26
CA PRO A 290 -2.69 -20.15 12.91
C PRO A 290 -3.83 -19.73 11.97
N ARG A 291 -5.00 -19.44 12.53
CA ARG A 291 -6.20 -19.05 11.79
C ARG A 291 -5.98 -17.83 10.89
N LEU A 292 -5.15 -16.90 11.31
CA LEU A 292 -4.85 -15.66 10.59
C LEU A 292 -3.45 -15.69 9.95
N ALA A 293 -2.92 -16.89 9.67
CA ALA A 293 -1.61 -17.05 9.06
C ALA A 293 -1.56 -16.43 7.66
N ARG A 294 -0.48 -15.74 7.38
CA ARG A 294 -0.01 -15.38 6.04
C ARG A 294 1.29 -16.07 5.77
N VAL A 295 1.45 -16.60 4.56
CA VAL A 295 2.60 -17.42 4.22
C VAL A 295 3.37 -16.77 3.07
N ARG A 296 4.65 -16.47 3.30
CA ARG A 296 5.59 -16.05 2.28
C ARG A 296 6.50 -17.23 1.92
N LEU A 297 6.72 -17.46 0.63
CA LEU A 297 7.47 -18.58 0.10
C LEU A 297 8.76 -18.12 -0.59
N GLU A 298 9.84 -18.87 -0.42
CA GLU A 298 11.10 -18.66 -1.15
C GLU A 298 11.72 -19.99 -1.55
N SER A 299 12.17 -20.11 -2.80
CA SER A 299 12.95 -21.25 -3.27
C SER A 299 14.44 -20.98 -3.15
N ALA A 300 15.19 -21.96 -2.68
CA ALA A 300 16.65 -22.00 -2.89
C ALA A 300 16.95 -21.94 -4.41
N ARG A 301 18.16 -21.52 -4.77
CA ARG A 301 18.53 -21.36 -6.20
C ARG A 301 18.45 -22.65 -7.00
N ASP A 302 18.72 -23.80 -6.38
CA ASP A 302 18.62 -25.11 -7.00
C ASP A 302 17.20 -25.71 -6.94
N GLY A 303 16.28 -25.04 -6.23
CA GLY A 303 14.91 -25.47 -6.02
C GLY A 303 14.73 -26.70 -5.13
N ARG A 304 15.81 -27.25 -4.55
CA ARG A 304 15.72 -28.42 -3.66
C ARG A 304 15.13 -28.09 -2.31
N SER A 305 15.30 -26.84 -1.87
CA SER A 305 14.74 -26.37 -0.62
C SER A 305 13.75 -25.23 -0.86
N VAL A 306 12.66 -25.27 -0.12
CA VAL A 306 11.63 -24.23 -0.10
C VAL A 306 11.42 -23.80 1.34
N LEU A 307 11.43 -22.50 1.55
CA LEU A 307 11.20 -21.83 2.82
C LEU A 307 9.77 -21.30 2.85
N ALA A 308 9.09 -21.45 3.98
CA ALA A 308 7.83 -20.78 4.27
C ALA A 308 7.96 -19.98 5.57
N LEU A 309 7.74 -18.68 5.46
CA LEU A 309 7.60 -17.77 6.60
C LEU A 309 6.12 -17.60 6.87
N VAL A 310 5.68 -17.99 8.06
CA VAL A 310 4.29 -17.93 8.49
C VAL A 310 4.14 -16.85 9.53
N GLU A 311 3.49 -15.76 9.16
CA GLU A 311 3.17 -14.64 10.04
C GLU A 311 1.78 -14.85 10.64
N ASN A 312 1.64 -14.74 11.96
CA ASN A 312 0.37 -14.91 12.67
C ASN A 312 -0.26 -13.55 12.99
N GLY A 313 -1.12 -13.07 12.10
CA GLY A 313 -1.68 -11.73 12.21
C GLY A 313 -0.65 -10.64 11.97
N ARG A 314 -1.10 -9.39 11.92
CA ARG A 314 -0.20 -8.25 11.75
C ARG A 314 0.52 -7.93 13.08
N GLY A 315 1.80 -7.68 13.02
CA GLY A 315 2.62 -7.37 14.20
C GLY A 315 3.71 -8.40 14.47
N GLY A 316 3.85 -9.37 13.58
CA GLY A 316 5.11 -9.99 13.31
C GLY A 316 5.57 -11.14 14.16
N GLU A 317 4.72 -11.91 14.76
CA GLU A 317 5.14 -13.24 15.24
C GLU A 317 5.28 -14.17 14.03
N VAL A 318 6.51 -14.66 13.78
CA VAL A 318 6.84 -15.43 12.58
C VAL A 318 7.34 -16.81 12.97
N SER A 319 6.72 -17.85 12.42
CA SER A 319 7.24 -19.21 12.41
C SER A 319 7.92 -19.51 11.07
N LEU A 320 9.00 -20.27 11.08
CA LEU A 320 9.77 -20.62 9.91
C LEU A 320 9.70 -22.11 9.64
N TYR A 321 9.34 -22.47 8.41
CA TYR A 321 9.27 -23.85 7.94
C TYR A 321 10.19 -24.05 6.75
N LEU A 322 10.85 -25.20 6.68
CA LEU A 322 11.71 -25.61 5.58
C LEU A 322 11.26 -26.97 5.06
N LYS A 323 11.10 -27.08 3.76
CA LYS A 323 10.99 -28.33 3.01
C LYS A 323 12.26 -28.53 2.21
N THR A 324 12.88 -29.68 2.35
CA THR A 324 14.03 -30.07 1.51
C THR A 324 13.67 -31.35 0.79
N ALA A 325 13.76 -31.34 -0.54
CA ALA A 325 13.51 -32.51 -1.36
C ALA A 325 14.63 -33.55 -1.15
N ASP A 326 14.26 -34.82 -0.97
CA ASP A 326 15.14 -35.95 -0.97
C ASP A 326 15.58 -36.32 -2.41
N ALA A 327 16.27 -37.46 -2.56
CA ALA A 327 16.72 -37.94 -3.85
C ALA A 327 15.59 -38.27 -4.84
N ASN A 328 14.38 -38.50 -4.35
CA ASN A 328 13.18 -38.79 -5.14
C ASN A 328 12.34 -37.51 -5.43
N GLY A 329 12.80 -36.34 -4.97
CA GLY A 329 12.05 -35.09 -5.07
C GLY A 329 10.96 -34.92 -4.00
N GLU A 330 10.83 -35.86 -3.07
CA GLU A 330 9.91 -35.84 -1.96
C GLU A 330 10.56 -35.20 -0.72
N GLY A 331 9.75 -34.73 0.22
CA GLY A 331 10.24 -34.16 1.48
C GLY A 331 9.09 -33.64 2.32
N ALA A 332 9.28 -33.64 3.63
CA ALA A 332 8.31 -33.11 4.56
C ALA A 332 8.67 -31.68 5.00
N TRP A 333 7.65 -30.87 5.25
CA TRP A 333 7.82 -29.58 5.92
C TRP A 333 8.23 -29.79 7.37
N ARG A 334 9.29 -29.13 7.80
CA ARG A 334 9.71 -29.12 9.20
C ARG A 334 9.81 -27.69 9.71
N ARG A 335 9.35 -27.45 10.93
CA ARG A 335 9.49 -26.14 11.56
C ARG A 335 10.93 -25.94 12.02
N LEU A 336 11.57 -24.85 11.57
CA LEU A 336 12.91 -24.44 11.99
C LEU A 336 12.85 -23.45 13.16
N ALA A 337 11.91 -22.51 13.10
CA ALA A 337 11.71 -21.52 14.15
C ALA A 337 10.24 -21.45 14.54
N SER A 338 10.00 -21.29 15.83
CA SER A 338 8.71 -20.93 16.42
C SER A 338 8.59 -19.41 16.52
N GLU A 339 7.42 -18.93 16.84
CA GLU A 339 7.12 -17.52 17.07
C GLU A 339 8.00 -16.91 18.18
N GLN A 340 8.37 -17.72 19.21
CA GLN A 340 9.17 -17.31 20.36
C GLN A 340 10.67 -17.12 20.03
N ASP A 341 11.16 -17.67 18.91
CA ASP A 341 12.56 -17.56 18.53
C ASP A 341 12.93 -16.19 17.94
N GLY A 342 11.94 -15.31 17.77
CA GLY A 342 12.13 -13.91 17.38
C GLY A 342 12.66 -13.72 15.95
N VAL A 343 12.52 -14.71 15.07
CA VAL A 343 12.84 -14.57 13.64
C VAL A 343 11.77 -13.69 12.98
N ARG A 344 12.20 -12.74 12.12
CA ARG A 344 11.31 -11.82 11.40
C ARG A 344 11.43 -11.92 9.88
N ASP A 345 12.56 -12.36 9.38
CA ASP A 345 12.82 -12.51 7.94
C ASP A 345 13.90 -13.55 7.70
N ALA A 346 13.89 -14.18 6.54
CA ALA A 346 14.85 -15.21 6.18
C ALA A 346 15.09 -15.21 4.66
N GLN A 347 16.31 -15.50 4.24
CA GLN A 347 16.72 -15.63 2.83
C GLN A 347 17.75 -16.73 2.69
N PHE A 348 17.75 -17.42 1.53
CA PHE A 348 18.80 -18.37 1.18
C PHE A 348 20.10 -17.65 0.78
N GLY A 349 21.22 -18.10 1.33
CA GLY A 349 22.57 -17.80 0.82
C GLY A 349 22.98 -18.71 -0.32
N ASP A 350 24.17 -18.44 -0.93
CA ASP A 350 24.82 -19.32 -1.91
C ASP A 350 25.69 -20.41 -1.26
N ASP A 351 25.80 -20.35 0.05
CA ASP A 351 26.70 -21.14 0.89
C ASP A 351 25.95 -22.22 1.70
N ASP A 352 24.85 -22.70 1.16
CA ASP A 352 23.96 -23.69 1.78
C ASP A 352 23.56 -23.30 3.22
N ALA A 353 23.23 -22.01 3.42
CA ALA A 353 22.81 -21.47 4.69
C ALA A 353 21.61 -20.54 4.53
N LEU A 354 20.83 -20.41 5.60
CA LEU A 354 19.84 -19.34 5.73
C LEU A 354 20.46 -18.14 6.46
N TYR A 355 20.14 -16.97 5.98
CA TYR A 355 20.39 -15.70 6.65
C TYR A 355 19.07 -15.17 7.19
N LEU A 356 19.06 -14.89 8.51
CA LEU A 356 17.85 -14.66 9.27
C LEU A 356 17.94 -13.30 9.95
N LYS A 357 16.94 -12.44 9.76
CA LYS A 357 16.75 -11.27 10.63
C LYS A 357 16.06 -11.75 11.91
N SER A 358 16.67 -11.54 13.05
CA SER A 358 16.10 -11.87 14.36
C SER A 358 16.11 -10.67 15.28
N ILE A 359 15.07 -10.56 16.11
CA ILE A 359 14.94 -9.55 17.17
C ILE A 359 15.22 -10.13 18.57
N ALA A 360 15.43 -11.45 18.69
CA ALA A 360 15.72 -12.09 19.97
C ALA A 360 16.95 -11.47 20.63
N ASN A 361 16.77 -10.85 21.78
CA ASN A 361 17.80 -10.09 22.51
C ASN A 361 18.49 -9.00 21.65
N ALA A 362 17.79 -8.46 20.64
CA ALA A 362 18.31 -7.47 19.70
C ALA A 362 17.17 -6.60 19.16
N PRO A 363 16.62 -5.64 19.91
CA PRO A 363 15.42 -4.89 19.50
C PRO A 363 15.60 -4.05 18.22
N ARG A 364 16.84 -3.77 17.80
CA ARG A 364 17.16 -3.13 16.50
C ARG A 364 17.41 -4.14 15.40
N GLY A 365 17.28 -5.45 15.70
CA GLY A 365 17.56 -6.56 14.80
C GLY A 365 19.03 -7.01 14.81
N LYS A 366 19.23 -8.26 14.45
CA LYS A 366 20.54 -8.87 14.13
C LYS A 366 20.38 -9.80 12.93
N VAL A 367 21.43 -10.04 12.18
CA VAL A 367 21.45 -11.06 11.12
C VAL A 367 22.22 -12.28 11.60
N LEU A 368 21.54 -13.41 11.58
CA LEU A 368 22.07 -14.73 11.91
C LEU A 368 22.38 -15.52 10.65
N ARG A 369 23.34 -16.44 10.72
CA ARG A 369 23.63 -17.42 9.65
C ARG A 369 23.40 -18.83 10.19
N LEU A 370 22.45 -19.55 9.60
CA LEU A 370 22.10 -20.92 9.94
C LEU A 370 22.51 -21.87 8.80
N PRO A 371 23.56 -22.69 8.95
CA PRO A 371 23.91 -23.74 7.98
C PRO A 371 22.76 -24.74 7.87
N LEU A 372 22.42 -25.17 6.64
CA LEU A 372 21.36 -26.15 6.40
C LEU A 372 21.84 -27.58 6.42
N ALA A 373 23.08 -27.83 6.04
CA ALA A 373 23.66 -29.17 5.99
C ALA A 373 23.62 -29.83 7.38
N GLY A 374 22.98 -31.00 7.47
CA GLY A 374 22.92 -31.81 8.69
C GLY A 374 22.02 -31.23 9.80
N THR A 375 21.39 -30.08 9.60
CA THR A 375 20.55 -29.43 10.62
C THR A 375 19.16 -30.09 10.71
N LYS A 376 18.97 -30.93 11.74
CA LYS A 376 17.66 -31.56 12.07
C LYS A 376 16.86 -30.72 13.04
N SER A 377 17.51 -30.05 13.98
CA SER A 377 16.92 -29.10 14.93
C SER A 377 17.85 -27.89 15.10
N VAL A 378 17.31 -26.73 15.45
CA VAL A 378 18.09 -25.50 15.63
C VAL A 378 18.32 -25.23 17.10
N ASN A 379 19.59 -25.12 17.50
CA ASN A 379 19.95 -24.55 18.80
C ASN A 379 20.28 -23.07 18.56
N TRP A 380 19.31 -22.20 18.87
CA TRP A 380 19.38 -20.77 18.58
C TRP A 380 20.55 -20.06 19.28
N ASP A 381 20.98 -20.53 20.47
CA ASP A 381 22.10 -19.95 21.21
C ASP A 381 23.44 -20.17 20.48
N LYS A 382 23.51 -21.17 19.62
CA LYS A 382 24.72 -21.52 18.85
C LYS A 382 24.73 -20.98 17.43
N VAL A 383 23.61 -20.34 16.98
CA VAL A 383 23.55 -19.77 15.64
C VAL A 383 24.40 -18.51 15.55
N ALA A 384 25.31 -18.48 14.57
CA ALA A 384 26.29 -17.40 14.45
C ALA A 384 25.63 -16.06 14.07
N THR A 385 25.87 -15.02 14.87
CA THR A 385 25.53 -13.65 14.50
C THR A 385 26.57 -13.12 13.52
N ILE A 386 26.11 -12.66 12.35
CA ILE A 386 26.95 -12.09 11.30
C ILE A 386 27.00 -10.57 11.43
N ALA A 387 25.87 -9.95 11.71
CA ALA A 387 25.79 -8.49 11.82
C ALA A 387 24.77 -8.04 12.87
N VAL A 388 25.10 -6.90 13.47
CA VAL A 388 24.17 -6.07 14.23
C VAL A 388 24.18 -4.68 13.63
N PRO A 389 23.10 -3.89 13.73
CA PRO A 389 23.10 -2.51 13.22
C PRO A 389 24.03 -1.65 14.04
N GLN A 390 24.77 -0.76 13.37
CA GLN A 390 25.60 0.25 14.03
C GLN A 390 24.75 1.42 14.51
N GLU A 391 23.85 1.87 13.63
CA GLU A 391 22.91 2.95 13.92
C GLU A 391 21.51 2.54 13.45
N GLY A 392 20.46 3.02 14.14
CA GLY A 392 19.09 2.71 13.79
C GLY A 392 18.75 1.21 13.87
N ALA A 393 17.87 0.74 13.00
CA ALA A 393 17.40 -0.66 12.96
C ALA A 393 17.55 -1.28 11.57
N ILE A 394 17.66 -2.60 11.52
CA ILE A 394 17.72 -3.36 10.26
C ILE A 394 16.36 -3.23 9.54
N GLN A 395 16.38 -2.56 8.39
CA GLN A 395 15.22 -2.46 7.50
C GLN A 395 15.18 -3.60 6.50
N ARG A 396 16.28 -3.82 5.80
CA ARG A 396 16.43 -4.82 4.72
C ARG A 396 17.81 -5.42 4.73
N PHE A 397 17.92 -6.63 4.20
CA PHE A 397 19.23 -7.21 3.91
C PHE A 397 19.16 -8.04 2.62
N ALA A 398 20.31 -8.30 2.02
CA ALA A 398 20.50 -9.23 0.91
C ALA A 398 21.88 -9.87 1.00
N VAL A 399 22.02 -11.08 0.52
CA VAL A 399 23.32 -11.81 0.53
C VAL A 399 23.71 -12.19 -0.88
N ALA A 400 24.92 -11.85 -1.30
CA ALA A 400 25.49 -12.23 -2.59
C ALA A 400 27.01 -12.40 -2.48
N GLY A 401 27.57 -13.44 -3.09
CA GLY A 401 29.02 -13.66 -3.18
C GLY A 401 29.77 -13.62 -1.85
N GLY A 402 29.17 -14.13 -0.77
CA GLY A 402 29.79 -14.08 0.57
C GLY A 402 29.75 -12.71 1.24
N THR A 403 29.01 -11.76 0.69
CA THR A 403 28.79 -10.41 1.27
C THR A 403 27.33 -10.24 1.69
N LEU A 404 27.13 -9.82 2.94
CA LEU A 404 25.84 -9.37 3.45
C LEU A 404 25.72 -7.85 3.23
N TYR A 405 24.73 -7.44 2.48
CA TYR A 405 24.32 -6.03 2.31
C TYR A 405 23.21 -5.71 3.30
N LEU A 406 23.41 -4.72 4.15
CA LEU A 406 22.53 -4.40 5.26
C LEU A 406 22.09 -2.93 5.17
N ALA A 407 20.79 -2.70 4.95
CA ALA A 407 20.18 -1.38 5.02
C ALA A 407 19.68 -1.12 6.44
N GLU A 408 20.20 -0.07 7.07
CA GLU A 408 19.87 0.37 8.42
C GLU A 408 19.10 1.69 8.35
N GLY A 409 17.89 1.71 8.95
CA GLY A 409 17.06 2.93 9.01
C GLY A 409 17.47 3.85 10.13
N GLN A 410 17.44 5.15 9.83
CA GLN A 410 17.73 6.22 10.79
C GLN A 410 16.50 7.13 10.96
N ALA A 411 15.35 6.53 11.23
CA ALA A 411 14.07 7.25 11.35
C ALA A 411 13.75 8.12 10.11
N GLY A 412 13.90 7.53 8.91
CA GLY A 412 13.71 8.15 7.60
C GLY A 412 14.81 7.72 6.63
N PRO A 413 15.95 8.42 6.55
CA PRO A 413 17.10 8.02 5.72
C PRO A 413 17.65 6.66 6.10
N SER A 414 18.29 5.98 5.14
CA SER A 414 18.96 4.69 5.35
C SER A 414 20.46 4.79 5.18
N ARG A 415 21.19 3.97 5.92
CA ARG A 415 22.59 3.64 5.64
C ARG A 415 22.67 2.26 5.01
N LEU A 416 23.61 2.06 4.10
CA LEU A 416 23.87 0.76 3.49
C LEU A 416 25.29 0.32 3.84
N ARG A 417 25.42 -0.88 4.40
CA ARG A 417 26.72 -1.50 4.68
C ARG A 417 26.89 -2.79 3.89
N ALA A 418 28.10 -3.03 3.41
CA ALA A 418 28.56 -4.29 2.86
C ALA A 418 29.44 -4.98 3.92
N ILE A 419 29.10 -6.21 4.30
CA ILE A 419 29.73 -6.96 5.39
C ILE A 419 30.21 -8.29 4.82
N ASP A 420 31.52 -8.55 4.84
CA ASP A 420 32.07 -9.86 4.50
C ASP A 420 31.63 -10.89 5.55
N VAL A 421 30.93 -11.93 5.10
CA VAL A 421 30.29 -12.91 6.00
C VAL A 421 31.33 -13.69 6.80
N ARG A 422 32.49 -13.99 6.22
CA ARG A 422 33.57 -14.79 6.84
C ARG A 422 34.36 -13.97 7.83
N THR A 423 34.82 -12.77 7.44
CA THR A 423 35.70 -11.92 8.25
C THR A 423 34.93 -10.94 9.13
N LYS A 424 33.64 -10.74 8.87
CA LYS A 424 32.77 -9.73 9.51
C LYS A 424 33.23 -8.29 9.30
N ARG A 425 34.18 -8.06 8.37
CA ARG A 425 34.63 -6.73 8.00
C ARG A 425 33.49 -5.97 7.33
N SER A 426 33.20 -4.80 7.86
CA SER A 426 32.12 -3.94 7.39
C SER A 426 32.67 -2.71 6.63
N THR A 427 32.04 -2.39 5.50
CA THR A 427 32.35 -1.21 4.71
C THR A 427 31.05 -0.41 4.49
N LEU A 428 31.07 0.89 4.78
CA LEU A 428 29.96 1.76 4.48
C LEU A 428 29.88 1.99 2.97
N VAL A 429 28.68 1.85 2.41
CA VAL A 429 28.38 2.19 1.02
C VAL A 429 27.86 3.60 0.96
N ALA A 430 28.49 4.47 0.19
CA ALA A 430 28.09 5.86 0.06
C ALA A 430 26.72 5.96 -0.66
N LEU A 431 25.77 6.61 -0.02
CA LEU A 431 24.45 6.97 -0.59
C LEU A 431 24.30 8.50 -0.61
N PRO A 432 23.45 9.04 -1.48
CA PRO A 432 23.09 10.47 -1.41
C PRO A 432 22.54 10.85 -0.04
N ALA A 433 22.78 12.06 0.40
CA ALA A 433 22.24 12.56 1.66
C ALA A 433 20.71 12.53 1.66
N MET A 434 20.10 12.26 2.83
CA MET A 434 18.64 12.19 3.00
C MET A 434 17.94 11.22 2.03
N SER A 435 18.65 10.16 1.60
CA SER A 435 18.08 9.09 0.78
C SER A 435 17.79 7.84 1.61
N GLY A 436 16.94 6.96 1.05
CA GLY A 436 16.58 5.69 1.65
C GLY A 436 16.75 4.55 0.67
N VAL A 437 17.01 3.35 1.20
CA VAL A 437 17.07 2.10 0.44
C VAL A 437 15.66 1.49 0.42
N THR A 438 14.96 1.62 -0.71
CA THR A 438 13.60 1.11 -0.91
C THR A 438 13.56 -0.33 -1.41
N GLY A 439 14.65 -0.82 -2.02
CA GLY A 439 14.78 -2.17 -2.53
C GLY A 439 16.22 -2.66 -2.50
N LEU A 440 16.41 -3.96 -2.29
CA LEU A 440 17.66 -4.69 -2.49
C LEU A 440 17.36 -5.93 -3.31
N ALA A 441 18.04 -6.11 -4.44
CA ALA A 441 17.89 -7.28 -5.29
C ALA A 441 19.26 -7.83 -5.70
N ARG A 442 19.41 -9.16 -5.64
CA ARG A 442 20.61 -9.84 -6.16
C ARG A 442 20.63 -9.77 -7.68
N VAL A 443 21.80 -9.52 -8.23
CA VAL A 443 22.07 -9.59 -9.66
C VAL A 443 23.38 -10.34 -9.89
N GLY A 444 23.31 -11.42 -10.67
CA GLY A 444 24.44 -12.30 -10.82
C GLY A 444 24.82 -13.06 -9.52
N ARG A 445 26.09 -13.38 -9.37
CA ARG A 445 26.59 -14.15 -8.22
C ARG A 445 27.05 -13.28 -7.06
N ASN A 446 27.66 -12.13 -7.34
CA ASN A 446 28.43 -11.38 -6.35
C ASN A 446 27.87 -9.99 -6.05
N ASP A 447 26.92 -9.50 -6.84
CA ASP A 447 26.45 -8.13 -6.74
C ASP A 447 24.99 -8.06 -6.26
N VAL A 448 24.68 -6.92 -5.66
CA VAL A 448 23.32 -6.50 -5.32
C VAL A 448 23.06 -5.16 -6.01
N VAL A 449 21.85 -4.94 -6.46
CA VAL A 449 21.36 -3.61 -6.81
C VAL A 449 20.49 -3.10 -5.68
N ALA A 450 20.74 -1.85 -5.30
CA ALA A 450 19.95 -1.10 -4.33
C ALA A 450 19.08 -0.09 -5.05
N GLN A 451 17.80 -0.08 -4.77
CA GLN A 451 16.93 1.02 -5.16
C GLN A 451 17.09 2.12 -4.12
N VAL A 452 17.57 3.27 -4.56
CA VAL A 452 17.80 4.44 -3.71
C VAL A 452 16.82 5.52 -4.12
N ALA A 453 16.08 6.05 -3.16
CA ALA A 453 15.13 7.14 -3.35
C ALA A 453 15.40 8.29 -2.38
N SER A 454 15.03 9.51 -2.78
CA SER A 454 15.04 10.69 -1.92
C SER A 454 13.71 11.44 -2.04
N TYR A 455 13.54 12.48 -1.23
CA TYR A 455 12.33 13.32 -1.34
C TYR A 455 12.38 14.27 -2.55
N LEU A 456 13.57 14.57 -3.07
CA LEU A 456 13.79 15.60 -4.10
C LEU A 456 14.17 15.02 -5.47
N GLU A 457 14.61 13.76 -5.51
CA GLU A 457 15.07 13.11 -6.73
C GLU A 457 14.37 11.77 -6.93
N PRO A 458 13.99 11.43 -8.18
CA PRO A 458 13.41 10.13 -8.49
C PRO A 458 14.32 8.98 -8.10
N SER A 459 13.72 7.81 -7.85
CA SER A 459 14.47 6.61 -7.48
C SER A 459 15.36 6.12 -8.62
N LEU A 460 16.51 5.60 -8.23
CA LEU A 460 17.46 4.97 -9.17
C LEU A 460 17.91 3.63 -8.61
N TRP A 461 18.21 2.70 -9.52
CA TRP A 461 18.86 1.45 -9.18
C TRP A 461 20.39 1.60 -9.28
N THR A 462 21.06 1.29 -8.20
CA THR A 462 22.52 1.38 -8.09
C THR A 462 23.10 0.00 -7.81
N ARG A 463 24.02 -0.48 -8.64
CA ARG A 463 24.78 -1.71 -8.39
C ARG A 463 25.75 -1.46 -7.24
N VAL A 464 25.77 -2.39 -6.30
CA VAL A 464 26.65 -2.37 -5.14
C VAL A 464 27.54 -3.62 -5.19
N GLY A 465 28.85 -3.43 -5.21
CA GLY A 465 29.82 -4.53 -5.22
C GLY A 465 31.20 -4.00 -4.83
N GLY A 466 31.98 -4.77 -4.06
CA GLY A 466 33.31 -4.38 -3.63
C GLY A 466 33.37 -3.05 -2.84
N GLY A 467 32.30 -2.67 -2.11
CA GLY A 467 32.21 -1.43 -1.36
C GLY A 467 31.99 -0.17 -2.21
N ARG A 468 31.74 -0.34 -3.51
CA ARG A 468 31.50 0.77 -4.46
C ARG A 468 30.10 0.73 -5.00
N THR A 469 29.62 1.88 -5.46
CA THR A 469 28.34 2.00 -6.17
C THR A 469 28.57 2.36 -7.63
N LYS A 470 27.77 1.76 -8.52
CA LYS A 470 27.72 2.11 -9.94
C LYS A 470 26.25 2.27 -10.34
N ARG A 471 25.90 3.42 -10.92
CA ARG A 471 24.57 3.65 -11.45
C ARG A 471 24.28 2.63 -12.56
N THR A 472 23.09 2.04 -12.51
CA THR A 472 22.60 1.13 -13.59
C THR A 472 21.91 1.93 -14.69
N ALA A 473 21.52 1.28 -15.76
CA ALA A 473 20.71 1.91 -16.81
C ALA A 473 19.21 2.08 -16.41
N LEU A 474 18.79 1.48 -15.28
CA LEU A 474 17.42 1.60 -14.77
C LEU A 474 17.26 2.93 -14.01
N VAL A 475 17.08 4.00 -14.74
CA VAL A 475 17.00 5.38 -14.23
C VAL A 475 15.59 5.91 -14.42
N THR A 476 15.03 6.48 -13.37
CA THR A 476 13.78 7.25 -13.44
C THR A 476 14.11 8.73 -13.51
N THR A 477 13.44 9.48 -14.38
CA THR A 477 13.50 10.94 -14.48
C THR A 477 12.11 11.55 -14.32
N SER A 478 12.03 12.82 -14.00
CA SER A 478 10.78 13.56 -13.87
C SER A 478 11.00 15.02 -14.22
N ASP A 479 9.99 15.69 -14.78
CA ASP A 479 10.00 17.14 -14.99
C ASP A 479 9.76 17.92 -13.68
N ALA A 480 9.36 17.23 -12.61
CA ALA A 480 9.27 17.84 -11.29
C ALA A 480 10.67 18.12 -10.74
N ASN A 481 11.06 19.39 -10.80
CA ASN A 481 12.36 19.87 -10.34
C ASN A 481 12.25 20.46 -8.94
N PHE A 482 13.11 20.02 -8.03
CA PHE A 482 13.19 20.48 -6.64
C PHE A 482 14.54 21.13 -6.29
N ASN A 483 15.30 21.62 -7.28
CA ASN A 483 16.59 22.25 -7.06
C ASN A 483 16.52 23.52 -6.19
N ASP A 484 15.34 24.16 -6.13
CA ASP A 484 15.04 25.31 -5.28
C ASP A 484 14.62 24.93 -3.87
N SER A 485 14.62 23.64 -3.55
CA SER A 485 14.13 23.11 -2.28
C SER A 485 15.25 22.47 -1.46
N ASP A 486 15.04 22.35 -0.16
CA ASP A 486 15.89 21.62 0.76
C ASP A 486 15.05 20.68 1.64
N VAL A 487 15.75 19.71 2.24
CA VAL A 487 15.20 18.79 3.21
C VAL A 487 15.99 18.95 4.50
N VAL A 488 15.30 19.34 5.55
CA VAL A 488 15.90 19.46 6.88
C VAL A 488 15.30 18.43 7.83
N ARG A 489 16.08 18.04 8.83
CA ARG A 489 15.65 17.12 9.86
C ARG A 489 15.67 17.80 11.21
N GLU A 490 14.54 17.78 11.88
CA GLU A 490 14.34 18.34 13.21
C GLU A 490 13.66 17.29 14.11
N PHE A 491 13.51 17.60 15.40
CA PHE A 491 12.91 16.71 16.36
C PHE A 491 11.90 17.48 17.23
N ALA A 492 10.66 17.01 17.23
CA ALA A 492 9.68 17.41 18.24
C ALA A 492 9.90 16.62 19.52
N THR A 493 9.38 17.10 20.63
CA THR A 493 9.40 16.39 21.90
C THR A 493 7.98 15.94 22.23
N SER A 494 7.76 14.63 22.28
CA SER A 494 6.48 14.05 22.65
C SER A 494 6.14 14.34 24.12
N ARG A 495 4.90 14.06 24.49
CA ARG A 495 4.39 14.31 25.85
C ARG A 495 5.20 13.63 26.94
N ASP A 496 5.77 12.47 26.67
CA ASP A 496 6.60 11.69 27.58
C ASP A 496 8.11 12.02 27.49
N GLY A 497 8.48 13.03 26.70
CA GLY A 497 9.86 13.44 26.46
C GLY A 497 10.56 12.73 25.30
N THR A 498 9.89 11.77 24.65
CA THR A 498 10.46 11.03 23.49
C THR A 498 10.73 11.99 22.33
N PRO A 499 11.94 11.97 21.70
CA PRO A 499 12.22 12.75 20.51
C PRO A 499 11.53 12.14 19.28
N VAL A 500 10.67 12.91 18.62
CA VAL A 500 9.92 12.53 17.42
C VAL A 500 10.60 13.12 16.20
N PRO A 501 11.16 12.31 15.29
CA PRO A 501 11.85 12.80 14.12
C PRO A 501 10.88 13.43 13.11
N LEU A 502 11.25 14.58 12.58
CA LEU A 502 10.54 15.30 11.51
C LEU A 502 11.46 15.48 10.32
N THR A 503 10.98 15.09 9.15
CA THR A 503 11.64 15.44 7.88
C THR A 503 10.82 16.53 7.20
N ILE A 504 11.42 17.69 6.97
CA ILE A 504 10.74 18.91 6.52
C ILE A 504 11.27 19.30 5.14
N LEU A 505 10.36 19.30 4.15
CA LEU A 505 10.61 19.74 2.78
C LEU A 505 10.11 21.17 2.63
N ARG A 506 10.96 22.08 2.15
CA ARG A 506 10.62 23.48 1.95
C ARG A 506 11.43 24.08 0.81
N ARG A 507 11.01 25.21 0.29
CA ARG A 507 11.86 25.99 -0.62
C ARG A 507 13.02 26.63 0.17
N LYS A 508 14.17 26.75 -0.47
CA LYS A 508 15.31 27.49 0.09
C LYS A 508 14.89 28.92 0.39
N GLY A 509 15.26 29.41 1.57
CA GLY A 509 14.86 30.74 2.01
C GLY A 509 13.46 30.88 2.61
N THR A 510 12.72 29.78 2.82
CA THR A 510 11.42 29.79 3.53
C THR A 510 11.57 30.48 4.89
N ARG A 511 10.76 31.51 5.13
CA ARG A 511 10.74 32.24 6.41
C ARG A 511 9.98 31.44 7.46
N LEU A 512 10.46 31.47 8.69
CA LEU A 512 9.82 30.86 9.84
C LEU A 512 9.05 31.93 10.64
N ASP A 513 8.03 32.49 10.03
CA ASP A 513 7.22 33.60 10.54
C ASP A 513 5.74 33.20 10.80
N GLY A 514 5.43 31.91 10.69
CA GLY A 514 4.11 31.38 10.91
C GLY A 514 3.13 31.49 9.71
N HIS A 515 3.56 32.04 8.58
CA HIS A 515 2.66 32.33 7.45
C HIS A 515 2.73 31.31 6.31
N ASN A 516 3.49 30.21 6.45
CA ASN A 516 3.54 29.21 5.40
C ASN A 516 2.37 28.20 5.57
N PRO A 517 1.62 27.89 4.50
CA PRO A 517 0.73 26.73 4.51
C PRO A 517 1.57 25.46 4.68
N LEU A 518 1.16 24.56 5.59
CA LEU A 518 1.91 23.36 5.91
C LEU A 518 1.04 22.13 5.84
N LEU A 519 1.55 21.07 5.19
CA LEU A 519 1.02 19.73 5.23
C LEU A 519 1.90 18.85 6.11
N LEU A 520 1.35 18.41 7.25
CA LEU A 520 1.98 17.43 8.12
C LEU A 520 1.44 16.03 7.80
N THR A 521 2.33 15.11 7.44
CA THR A 521 1.97 13.75 7.07
C THR A 521 2.56 12.71 8.04
N VAL A 522 1.85 11.61 8.21
CA VAL A 522 2.36 10.46 8.97
C VAL A 522 3.38 9.72 8.11
N GLY A 523 4.54 9.40 8.67
CA GLY A 523 5.55 8.53 8.11
C GLY A 523 5.17 7.04 8.24
N GLY A 524 6.08 6.18 8.70
CA GLY A 524 5.81 4.76 8.89
C GLY A 524 4.74 4.46 9.95
N ALA A 525 4.13 3.29 9.84
CA ALA A 525 3.12 2.80 10.77
C ALA A 525 3.06 1.27 10.75
N MET A 526 2.47 0.64 11.77
CA MET A 526 2.24 -0.80 11.90
C MET A 526 3.50 -1.64 11.61
N GLY A 527 4.59 -1.35 12.31
CA GLY A 527 5.85 -2.06 12.13
C GLY A 527 6.54 -1.83 10.77
N GLN A 528 6.04 -0.89 9.96
CA GLN A 528 6.70 -0.50 8.71
C GLN A 528 7.36 0.86 8.86
N GLY A 529 8.66 0.94 8.55
CA GLY A 529 9.42 2.17 8.62
C GLY A 529 9.18 3.06 7.40
N ALA A 530 9.03 4.38 7.63
CA ALA A 530 9.08 5.37 6.56
C ALA A 530 10.46 5.38 5.92
N VAL A 531 10.49 5.39 4.59
CA VAL A 531 11.70 5.57 3.79
C VAL A 531 11.46 6.76 2.89
N PRO A 532 12.46 7.63 2.65
CA PRO A 532 12.32 8.71 1.68
C PRO A 532 11.82 8.21 0.35
N ASP A 533 10.86 8.94 -0.23
CA ASP A 533 10.26 8.63 -1.51
C ASP A 533 10.11 9.91 -2.36
N PHE A 534 10.23 9.77 -3.66
CA PHE A 534 9.96 10.85 -4.61
C PHE A 534 8.48 10.89 -4.98
N ASP A 535 7.89 12.08 -4.87
CA ASP A 535 6.53 12.34 -5.32
C ASP A 535 6.48 13.68 -6.08
N ALA A 536 6.29 13.59 -7.40
CA ALA A 536 6.21 14.75 -8.28
C ALA A 536 5.07 15.73 -7.91
N ALA A 537 4.00 15.23 -7.31
CA ALA A 537 2.86 16.04 -6.90
C ALA A 537 3.20 17.05 -5.78
N ARG A 538 4.24 16.76 -4.98
CA ARG A 538 4.73 17.68 -3.94
C ARG A 538 5.16 19.03 -4.50
N ARG A 539 5.56 19.08 -5.77
CA ARG A 539 5.92 20.33 -6.46
C ARG A 539 4.77 21.33 -6.45
N VAL A 540 3.54 20.87 -6.61
CA VAL A 540 2.35 21.74 -6.62
C VAL A 540 2.20 22.51 -5.30
N TRP A 541 2.48 21.86 -4.17
CA TRP A 541 2.40 22.48 -2.85
C TRP A 541 3.54 23.46 -2.61
N LEU A 542 4.78 23.05 -2.94
CA LEU A 542 5.96 23.88 -2.79
C LEU A 542 5.93 25.13 -3.70
N ASP A 543 5.33 25.03 -4.91
CA ASP A 543 5.15 26.15 -5.83
C ASP A 543 4.30 27.27 -5.23
N ARG A 544 3.47 26.97 -4.25
CA ARG A 544 2.62 27.94 -3.53
C ARG A 544 3.24 28.42 -2.20
N GLY A 545 4.54 28.21 -2.02
CA GLY A 545 5.21 28.59 -0.77
C GLY A 545 4.92 27.64 0.39
N GLY A 546 4.26 26.50 0.13
CA GLY A 546 3.91 25.54 1.16
C GLY A 546 5.12 24.76 1.67
N VAL A 547 5.00 24.27 2.89
CA VAL A 547 5.94 23.37 3.56
C VAL A 547 5.30 22.00 3.71
N ILE A 548 6.09 20.94 3.58
CA ILE A 548 5.65 19.56 3.83
C ILE A 548 6.50 18.99 4.96
N ALA A 549 5.88 18.45 5.99
CA ALA A 549 6.56 17.76 7.08
C ALA A 549 6.09 16.30 7.14
N VAL A 550 7.05 15.39 7.31
CA VAL A 550 6.81 13.96 7.51
C VAL A 550 7.22 13.61 8.94
N ALA A 551 6.28 13.21 9.77
CA ALA A 551 6.53 12.81 11.15
C ALA A 551 6.76 11.30 11.23
N THR A 552 7.86 10.88 11.82
CA THR A 552 8.18 9.48 12.10
C THR A 552 7.70 9.13 13.50
N LEU A 553 6.55 8.45 13.58
CA LEU A 553 5.84 8.22 14.84
C LEU A 553 6.18 6.85 15.43
N ARG A 554 6.06 6.70 16.75
CA ARG A 554 6.04 5.38 17.40
C ARG A 554 4.91 4.51 16.83
N GLY A 555 5.14 3.21 16.74
CA GLY A 555 4.32 2.27 15.99
C GLY A 555 4.88 1.95 14.61
N GLY A 556 5.82 2.75 14.06
CA GLY A 556 6.63 2.40 12.90
C GLY A 556 7.82 1.49 13.25
N ALA A 557 8.62 1.08 12.27
CA ALA A 557 9.79 0.21 12.46
C ALA A 557 11.14 0.93 12.29
N GLU A 558 11.13 2.25 12.16
CA GLU A 558 12.30 3.03 11.79
C GLU A 558 13.45 2.91 12.78
N SER A 559 13.11 2.82 14.07
CA SER A 559 14.06 2.68 15.15
C SER A 559 14.07 1.28 15.77
N GLY A 560 13.37 0.33 15.18
CA GLY A 560 13.32 -1.07 15.58
C GLY A 560 12.11 -1.45 16.41
N GLU A 561 12.16 -2.64 17.01
CA GLU A 561 11.04 -3.29 17.68
C GLU A 561 10.52 -2.50 18.91
N ALA A 562 11.41 -1.89 19.69
CA ALA A 562 10.98 -1.07 20.81
C ALA A 562 10.15 0.14 20.37
N TRP A 563 10.55 0.80 19.28
CA TRP A 563 9.82 1.93 18.70
C TRP A 563 8.43 1.50 18.19
N HIS A 564 8.35 0.29 17.61
CA HIS A 564 7.09 -0.31 17.19
C HIS A 564 6.20 -0.64 18.38
N ALA A 565 6.74 -1.37 19.36
CA ALA A 565 6.02 -1.79 20.56
C ALA A 565 5.47 -0.62 21.37
N ASP A 566 6.24 0.49 21.45
CA ASP A 566 5.84 1.71 22.14
C ASP A 566 4.70 2.47 21.47
N GLY A 567 4.26 2.04 20.28
CA GLY A 567 3.13 2.61 19.58
C GLY A 567 2.05 1.58 19.22
N MET A 568 1.99 0.40 19.88
CA MET A 568 0.97 -0.61 19.64
C MET A 568 0.16 -0.97 20.89
N ARG A 569 -1.02 -1.57 20.70
CA ARG A 569 -1.91 -2.04 21.79
C ARG A 569 -2.13 -0.97 22.87
N LEU A 570 -1.76 -1.27 24.11
CA LEU A 570 -1.92 -0.37 25.26
C LEU A 570 -1.12 0.94 25.14
N HIS A 571 -0.09 0.96 24.30
CA HIS A 571 0.78 2.12 24.07
C HIS A 571 0.40 2.95 22.84
N ARG A 572 -0.72 2.61 22.15
CA ARG A 572 -1.13 3.29 20.90
C ARG A 572 -1.30 4.80 21.04
N GLN A 573 -1.68 5.31 22.22
CA GLN A 573 -1.79 6.75 22.45
C GLN A 573 -0.47 7.50 22.19
N ASN A 574 0.68 6.85 22.41
CA ASN A 574 1.99 7.46 22.13
C ASN A 574 2.15 7.87 20.67
N THR A 575 1.58 7.08 19.72
CA THR A 575 1.57 7.45 18.29
C THR A 575 0.84 8.78 18.06
N PHE A 576 -0.25 9.00 18.75
CA PHE A 576 -1.06 10.21 18.60
C PHE A 576 -0.42 11.40 19.32
N ASP A 577 0.15 11.18 20.49
CA ASP A 577 0.89 12.20 21.24
C ASP A 577 2.12 12.66 20.45
N ASP A 578 2.82 11.75 19.76
CA ASP A 578 3.92 12.08 18.85
C ASP A 578 3.45 12.97 17.68
N PHE A 579 2.28 12.67 17.09
CA PHE A 579 1.76 13.44 15.95
C PHE A 579 1.25 14.82 16.40
N ILE A 580 0.63 14.91 17.58
CA ILE A 580 0.25 16.18 18.20
C ILE A 580 1.50 17.02 18.48
N ALA A 581 2.53 16.43 19.09
CA ALA A 581 3.79 17.11 19.38
C ALA A 581 4.48 17.62 18.11
N ALA A 582 4.42 16.86 17.02
CA ALA A 582 4.91 17.30 15.71
C ALA A 582 4.17 18.54 15.21
N ALA A 583 2.85 18.59 15.31
CA ALA A 583 2.05 19.75 14.93
C ALA A 583 2.37 20.98 15.79
N GLU A 584 2.40 20.81 17.11
CA GLU A 584 2.74 21.89 18.07
C GLU A 584 4.16 22.42 17.85
N TYR A 585 5.12 21.52 17.60
CA TYR A 585 6.50 21.90 17.30
C TYR A 585 6.58 22.79 16.05
N LEU A 586 5.93 22.41 14.96
CA LEU A 586 5.94 23.16 13.70
C LEU A 586 5.31 24.55 13.86
N VAL A 587 4.25 24.68 14.65
CA VAL A 587 3.65 25.96 15.00
C VAL A 587 4.60 26.79 15.87
N LYS A 588 5.16 26.21 16.92
CA LYS A 588 6.08 26.89 17.85
C LYS A 588 7.35 27.37 17.15
N ARG A 589 7.85 26.61 16.16
CA ARG A 589 9.04 26.95 15.37
C ARG A 589 8.76 28.03 14.31
N GLY A 590 7.51 28.44 14.12
CA GLY A 590 7.13 29.42 13.12
C GLY A 590 7.12 28.86 11.69
N TYR A 591 7.07 27.54 11.51
CA TYR A 591 6.86 26.95 10.19
C TYR A 591 5.45 27.27 9.66
N THR A 592 4.47 27.33 10.55
CA THR A 592 3.07 27.57 10.23
C THR A 592 2.30 28.06 11.48
N GLN A 593 1.00 28.22 11.33
CA GLN A 593 0.04 28.44 12.43
C GLN A 593 -1.18 27.53 12.25
N PRO A 594 -2.03 27.32 13.29
CA PRO A 594 -3.18 26.41 13.21
C PRO A 594 -4.11 26.70 12.03
N ALA A 595 -4.28 27.97 11.66
CA ALA A 595 -5.11 28.38 10.53
C ALA A 595 -4.55 27.95 9.16
N LEU A 596 -3.27 27.56 9.09
CA LEU A 596 -2.55 27.17 7.88
C LEU A 596 -2.01 25.74 7.95
N LEU A 597 -2.39 24.95 8.97
CA LEU A 597 -1.94 23.59 9.16
C LEU A 597 -2.97 22.58 8.65
N GLY A 598 -2.58 21.81 7.64
CA GLY A 598 -3.28 20.60 7.20
C GLY A 598 -2.58 19.33 7.66
N ILE A 599 -3.35 18.30 8.02
CA ILE A 599 -2.80 16.97 8.32
C ILE A 599 -3.31 15.92 7.35
N ARG A 600 -2.46 14.93 7.04
CA ARG A 600 -2.75 13.87 6.09
C ARG A 600 -2.28 12.51 6.60
N GLY A 601 -3.09 11.47 6.35
CA GLY A 601 -2.70 10.09 6.63
C GLY A 601 -3.45 9.06 5.80
N ARG A 602 -2.83 7.91 5.56
CA ARG A 602 -3.43 6.77 4.87
C ARG A 602 -3.36 5.53 5.77
N GLY A 603 -4.40 4.70 5.74
CA GLY A 603 -4.49 3.48 6.56
C GLY A 603 -4.34 3.81 8.05
N ASP A 604 -3.27 3.36 8.69
CA ASP A 604 -3.00 3.68 10.10
C ASP A 604 -2.61 5.14 10.32
N GLY A 605 -1.97 5.76 9.33
CA GLY A 605 -1.84 7.21 9.32
C GLY A 605 -3.20 7.90 9.31
N GLY A 606 -4.22 7.29 8.70
CA GLY A 606 -5.62 7.75 8.76
C GLY A 606 -6.21 7.65 10.17
N LEU A 607 -5.87 6.60 10.93
CA LEU A 607 -6.23 6.49 12.35
C LEU A 607 -5.58 7.64 13.16
N ALA A 608 -4.30 7.90 12.94
CA ALA A 608 -3.60 9.00 13.62
C ALA A 608 -4.24 10.37 13.30
N VAL A 609 -4.62 10.60 12.03
CA VAL A 609 -5.38 11.80 11.63
C VAL A 609 -6.72 11.86 12.38
N GLY A 610 -7.48 10.77 12.43
CA GLY A 610 -8.74 10.70 13.17
C GLY A 610 -8.59 11.00 14.66
N ALA A 611 -7.54 10.47 15.29
CA ALA A 611 -7.25 10.71 16.71
C ALA A 611 -6.88 12.19 16.96
N VAL A 612 -5.97 12.77 16.18
CA VAL A 612 -5.59 14.18 16.35
C VAL A 612 -6.76 15.12 16.04
N LEU A 613 -7.54 14.84 15.00
CA LEU A 613 -8.75 15.57 14.63
C LEU A 613 -9.76 15.65 15.79
N THR A 614 -9.86 14.61 16.61
CA THR A 614 -10.84 14.56 17.71
C THR A 614 -10.26 14.97 19.06
N GLN A 615 -8.94 14.79 19.27
CA GLN A 615 -8.28 15.16 20.52
C GLN A 615 -7.82 16.63 20.55
N ARG A 616 -7.38 17.17 19.40
CA ARG A 616 -6.80 18.52 19.28
C ARG A 616 -7.26 19.24 17.99
N PRO A 617 -8.60 19.38 17.78
CA PRO A 617 -9.14 19.98 16.57
C PRO A 617 -8.69 21.43 16.34
N GLU A 618 -8.39 22.17 17.41
CA GLU A 618 -7.96 23.56 17.36
C GLU A 618 -6.59 23.79 16.74
N LEU A 619 -5.76 22.74 16.64
CA LEU A 619 -4.45 22.81 15.96
C LEU A 619 -4.58 22.83 14.44
N LEU A 620 -5.75 22.52 13.88
CA LEU A 620 -5.89 22.13 12.49
C LEU A 620 -6.85 23.04 11.71
N ARG A 621 -6.47 23.39 10.49
CA ARG A 621 -7.37 24.01 9.51
C ARG A 621 -8.09 22.96 8.68
N ALA A 622 -7.38 21.91 8.24
CA ALA A 622 -7.94 20.86 7.42
C ALA A 622 -7.32 19.48 7.72
N ALA A 623 -8.08 18.42 7.48
CA ALA A 623 -7.61 17.04 7.64
C ALA A 623 -8.06 16.18 6.47
N VAL A 624 -7.14 15.39 5.89
CA VAL A 624 -7.44 14.36 4.89
C VAL A 624 -7.03 13.00 5.40
N SER A 625 -7.97 12.07 5.44
CA SER A 625 -7.74 10.70 5.89
C SER A 625 -8.21 9.71 4.84
N ILE A 626 -7.32 8.80 4.43
CA ILE A 626 -7.55 7.86 3.34
C ILE A 626 -7.55 6.44 3.91
N GLY A 627 -8.71 5.77 3.87
CA GLY A 627 -8.85 4.40 4.39
C GLY A 627 -8.46 4.30 5.87
N GLY A 628 -8.88 5.27 6.70
CA GLY A 628 -8.57 5.27 8.12
C GLY A 628 -9.52 4.38 8.94
N ARG A 629 -9.04 3.92 10.10
CA ARG A 629 -9.83 3.23 11.12
C ARG A 629 -10.28 4.23 12.18
N TYR A 630 -11.54 4.20 12.56
CA TYR A 630 -12.08 5.20 13.50
C TYR A 630 -12.92 4.57 14.61
N ASP A 631 -13.55 3.43 14.38
CA ASP A 631 -14.26 2.66 15.39
C ASP A 631 -13.41 1.45 15.81
N MET A 632 -12.59 1.67 16.81
CA MET A 632 -11.62 0.68 17.25
C MET A 632 -12.23 -0.44 18.10
N LEU A 633 -13.40 -0.22 18.70
CA LEU A 633 -14.08 -1.25 19.48
C LEU A 633 -14.71 -2.33 18.59
N ARG A 634 -15.05 -1.97 17.34
CA ARG A 634 -15.68 -2.87 16.39
C ARG A 634 -14.70 -3.38 15.32
N LEU A 635 -13.40 -3.21 15.56
CA LEU A 635 -12.35 -3.61 14.61
C LEU A 635 -12.47 -5.09 14.22
N GLU A 636 -12.66 -5.98 15.21
CA GLU A 636 -12.72 -7.43 15.00
C GLU A 636 -14.07 -7.94 14.44
N HIS A 637 -15.00 -7.05 14.06
CA HIS A 637 -16.26 -7.46 13.44
C HIS A 637 -16.10 -7.81 11.95
N ASP A 638 -14.95 -7.52 11.36
CA ASP A 638 -14.59 -7.98 10.03
C ASP A 638 -13.27 -8.80 10.05
N ALA A 639 -13.04 -9.55 8.98
CA ALA A 639 -11.90 -10.47 8.90
C ALA A 639 -10.54 -9.74 8.88
N ALA A 640 -10.48 -8.58 8.24
CA ALA A 640 -9.27 -7.77 8.18
C ALA A 640 -8.92 -7.18 9.54
N GLY A 641 -9.94 -6.70 10.28
CA GLY A 641 -9.76 -6.19 11.62
C GLY A 641 -9.31 -7.27 12.61
N ALA A 642 -9.81 -8.50 12.49
CA ALA A 642 -9.33 -9.62 13.27
C ALA A 642 -7.84 -9.91 13.02
N TYR A 643 -7.38 -9.78 11.77
CA TYR A 643 -5.97 -9.90 11.41
C TYR A 643 -5.10 -8.78 12.05
N ASP A 644 -5.68 -7.60 12.22
CA ASP A 644 -5.00 -6.44 12.79
C ASP A 644 -5.04 -6.39 14.34
N ALA A 645 -5.81 -7.27 15.00
CA ALA A 645 -5.93 -7.28 16.46
C ALA A 645 -4.59 -7.43 17.20
N PRO A 646 -3.59 -8.19 16.73
CA PRO A 646 -2.26 -8.22 17.35
C PRO A 646 -1.57 -6.86 17.40
N GLU A 647 -1.84 -5.97 16.46
CA GLU A 647 -1.28 -4.62 16.41
C GLU A 647 -2.04 -3.62 17.28
N PHE A 648 -3.38 -3.65 17.24
CA PHE A 648 -4.20 -2.64 17.91
C PHE A 648 -4.69 -3.08 19.28
N GLY A 649 -4.87 -4.38 19.48
CA GLY A 649 -5.54 -4.95 20.64
C GLY A 649 -6.94 -5.47 20.30
N SER A 650 -7.54 -6.18 21.24
CA SER A 650 -8.86 -6.80 21.16
C SER A 650 -9.82 -6.20 22.17
N ALA A 651 -11.02 -5.83 21.73
CA ALA A 651 -12.10 -5.40 22.61
C ALA A 651 -12.66 -6.53 23.49
N LYS A 652 -12.16 -7.76 23.33
CA LYS A 652 -12.49 -8.94 24.17
C LYS A 652 -11.58 -9.09 25.40
N ASP A 653 -10.48 -8.35 25.45
CA ASP A 653 -9.59 -8.23 26.60
C ASP A 653 -9.86 -6.92 27.33
N ARG A 654 -10.05 -6.97 28.67
CA ARG A 654 -10.46 -5.80 29.44
C ARG A 654 -9.47 -4.64 29.36
N ALA A 655 -8.18 -4.89 29.52
CA ALA A 655 -7.17 -3.82 29.51
C ALA A 655 -7.03 -3.20 28.12
N GLN A 656 -7.12 -4.02 27.07
CA GLN A 656 -7.05 -3.55 25.70
C GLN A 656 -8.35 -2.82 25.29
N PHE A 657 -9.52 -3.27 25.77
CA PHE A 657 -10.77 -2.54 25.61
C PHE A 657 -10.66 -1.13 26.21
N ASP A 658 -10.18 -0.98 27.43
CA ASP A 658 -10.05 0.31 28.09
C ASP A 658 -9.16 1.26 27.25
N ALA A 659 -8.05 0.75 26.68
CA ALA A 659 -7.19 1.51 25.81
C ALA A 659 -7.88 1.87 24.47
N LEU A 660 -8.50 0.90 23.80
CA LEU A 660 -9.24 1.13 22.55
C LEU A 660 -10.37 2.14 22.73
N PHE A 661 -11.11 2.04 23.83
CA PHE A 661 -12.21 2.95 24.17
C PHE A 661 -11.71 4.39 24.37
N ALA A 662 -10.58 4.54 25.06
CA ALA A 662 -10.01 5.85 25.37
C ALA A 662 -9.58 6.63 24.12
N TYR A 663 -9.02 5.96 23.11
CA TYR A 663 -8.52 6.67 21.93
C TYR A 663 -9.36 6.53 20.66
N SER A 664 -10.39 5.67 20.61
CA SER A 664 -11.20 5.44 19.41
C SER A 664 -11.76 6.75 18.85
N PRO A 665 -11.34 7.20 17.65
CA PRO A 665 -11.73 8.51 17.11
C PRO A 665 -13.24 8.69 17.02
N LEU A 666 -13.99 7.66 16.63
CA LEU A 666 -15.45 7.72 16.53
C LEU A 666 -16.09 8.06 17.88
N ARG A 667 -15.54 7.53 18.97
CA ARG A 667 -16.00 7.77 20.34
C ARG A 667 -15.59 9.13 20.88
N ALA A 668 -14.44 9.62 20.43
CA ALA A 668 -13.90 10.90 20.87
C ALA A 668 -14.59 12.11 20.23
N VAL A 669 -15.44 11.91 19.22
CA VAL A 669 -16.25 13.00 18.63
C VAL A 669 -17.26 13.53 19.64
N ARG A 670 -17.18 14.83 19.94
CA ARG A 670 -18.04 15.53 20.91
C ARG A 670 -19.08 16.37 20.17
N ASP A 671 -20.33 16.34 20.62
CA ASP A 671 -21.39 17.18 20.09
C ASP A 671 -21.08 18.66 20.38
N GLY A 672 -21.32 19.50 19.39
CA GLY A 672 -20.98 20.91 19.47
C GLY A 672 -19.49 21.22 19.30
N GLY A 673 -18.64 20.21 19.03
CA GLY A 673 -17.21 20.39 18.80
C GLY A 673 -16.92 21.18 17.53
N SER A 674 -15.95 22.10 17.59
CA SER A 674 -15.49 22.85 16.40
C SER A 674 -14.41 22.08 15.67
N TYR A 675 -14.81 21.28 14.65
CA TYR A 675 -13.88 20.48 13.87
C TYR A 675 -13.32 21.26 12.66
N PRO A 676 -12.08 20.96 12.20
CA PRO A 676 -11.54 21.50 10.95
C PRO A 676 -12.36 21.04 9.74
N ALA A 677 -12.00 21.51 8.55
CA ALA A 677 -12.50 20.90 7.32
C ALA A 677 -11.93 19.48 7.18
N VAL A 678 -12.78 18.50 6.84
CA VAL A 678 -12.40 17.08 6.78
C VAL A 678 -12.79 16.47 5.45
N LEU A 679 -11.85 15.75 4.81
CA LEU A 679 -12.09 14.89 3.67
C LEU A 679 -11.71 13.46 4.04
N LEU A 680 -12.72 12.60 4.19
CA LEU A 680 -12.53 11.17 4.34
C LEU A 680 -12.63 10.50 2.96
N MET A 681 -11.61 9.73 2.60
CA MET A 681 -11.55 9.02 1.33
C MET A 681 -11.55 7.51 1.61
N ALA A 682 -12.42 6.77 0.93
CA ALA A 682 -12.55 5.32 1.09
C ALA A 682 -12.68 4.63 -0.27
N GLY A 683 -12.11 3.44 -0.41
CA GLY A 683 -12.43 2.52 -1.49
C GLY A 683 -13.63 1.66 -1.07
N GLU A 684 -14.68 1.57 -1.88
CA GLU A 684 -15.86 0.76 -1.52
C GLU A 684 -15.53 -0.73 -1.42
N ARG A 685 -14.49 -1.17 -2.11
CA ARG A 685 -14.01 -2.56 -2.15
C ARG A 685 -12.71 -2.77 -1.36
N ASP A 686 -12.44 -1.90 -0.40
CA ASP A 686 -11.28 -2.04 0.47
C ASP A 686 -11.49 -3.22 1.43
N GLY A 687 -10.81 -4.32 1.17
CA GLY A 687 -10.85 -5.54 2.00
C GLY A 687 -9.93 -5.50 3.22
N ARG A 688 -9.16 -4.41 3.41
CA ARG A 688 -8.25 -4.25 4.55
C ARG A 688 -8.77 -3.30 5.59
N VAL A 689 -9.40 -2.21 5.16
CA VAL A 689 -10.08 -1.27 6.03
C VAL A 689 -11.51 -1.14 5.54
N ASN A 690 -12.42 -1.73 6.28
CA ASN A 690 -13.84 -1.69 5.93
C ASN A 690 -14.29 -0.23 5.71
N PRO A 691 -14.84 0.10 4.52
CA PRO A 691 -15.29 1.47 4.22
C PRO A 691 -16.37 1.99 5.19
N ALA A 692 -17.01 1.11 5.94
CA ALA A 692 -17.90 1.48 7.05
C ALA A 692 -17.22 2.38 8.08
N GLN A 693 -15.92 2.24 8.29
CA GLN A 693 -15.14 3.10 9.18
C GLN A 693 -15.29 4.57 8.77
N SER A 694 -15.08 4.87 7.49
CA SER A 694 -15.21 6.22 6.95
C SER A 694 -16.67 6.68 6.90
N ARG A 695 -17.62 5.78 6.59
CA ARG A 695 -19.05 6.11 6.60
C ARG A 695 -19.53 6.55 7.98
N LYS A 696 -19.23 5.77 9.02
CA LYS A 696 -19.61 6.06 10.40
C LYS A 696 -18.98 7.36 10.91
N MET A 697 -17.67 7.53 10.68
CA MET A 697 -16.96 8.75 11.09
C MET A 697 -17.52 10.00 10.42
N THR A 698 -17.88 9.92 9.12
CA THR A 698 -18.53 11.02 8.40
C THR A 698 -19.87 11.37 9.04
N ALA A 699 -20.74 10.38 9.23
CA ALA A 699 -22.06 10.58 9.82
C ALA A 699 -21.95 11.24 11.20
N ARG A 700 -21.04 10.73 12.05
CA ARG A 700 -20.83 11.23 13.41
C ARG A 700 -20.28 12.66 13.43
N LEU A 701 -19.29 12.98 12.59
CA LEU A 701 -18.75 14.34 12.48
C LEU A 701 -19.78 15.33 11.93
N GLN A 702 -20.55 14.96 10.90
CA GLN A 702 -21.59 15.82 10.33
C GLN A 702 -22.70 16.11 11.35
N GLN A 703 -23.06 15.15 12.19
CA GLN A 703 -24.03 15.31 13.28
C GLN A 703 -23.49 16.27 14.36
N ALA A 704 -22.22 16.12 14.73
CA ALA A 704 -21.62 16.80 15.88
C ALA A 704 -21.12 18.22 15.58
N ASN A 705 -20.81 18.55 14.31
CA ASN A 705 -20.05 19.74 13.94
C ASN A 705 -20.90 21.00 13.70
N PRO A 706 -20.88 21.98 14.58
CA PRO A 706 -21.55 23.28 14.37
C PRO A 706 -20.72 24.30 13.56
N SER A 707 -19.41 24.02 13.32
CA SER A 707 -18.48 25.04 12.80
C SER A 707 -18.77 25.54 11.38
N GLY A 708 -19.56 24.79 10.60
CA GLY A 708 -19.84 25.12 9.20
C GLY A 708 -18.75 24.71 8.21
N ARG A 709 -17.61 24.18 8.68
CA ARG A 709 -16.55 23.67 7.80
C ARG A 709 -16.99 22.36 7.14
N ALA A 710 -16.49 22.12 5.92
CA ALA A 710 -16.87 20.94 5.14
C ALA A 710 -16.45 19.64 5.80
N ILE A 711 -17.40 18.69 5.93
CA ILE A 711 -17.14 17.30 6.31
C ILE A 711 -17.57 16.42 5.13
N LEU A 712 -16.63 15.87 4.42
CA LEU A 712 -16.83 15.21 3.13
C LEU A 712 -16.45 13.72 3.20
N LEU A 713 -17.25 12.89 2.51
CA LEU A 713 -16.92 11.50 2.23
C LEU A 713 -16.79 11.31 0.71
N ARG A 714 -15.58 11.02 0.25
CA ARG A 714 -15.32 10.59 -1.13
C ARG A 714 -15.18 9.08 -1.17
N THR A 715 -16.11 8.41 -1.81
CA THR A 715 -16.07 6.97 -2.03
C THR A 715 -15.63 6.67 -3.46
N ASP A 716 -14.62 5.85 -3.60
CA ASP A 716 -14.19 5.29 -4.88
C ASP A 716 -14.78 3.90 -5.04
N TYR A 717 -15.69 3.75 -6.02
CA TYR A 717 -16.38 2.47 -6.27
C TYR A 717 -15.56 1.48 -7.05
N SER A 718 -14.45 1.93 -7.64
CA SER A 718 -13.59 1.12 -8.51
C SER A 718 -12.32 0.64 -7.83
N SER A 719 -11.96 1.16 -6.67
CA SER A 719 -10.70 0.86 -6.01
C SER A 719 -10.86 0.31 -4.60
N GLY A 720 -9.91 -0.57 -4.24
CA GLY A 720 -9.60 -0.94 -2.85
C GLY A 720 -8.38 -0.16 -2.33
N GLN A 721 -7.88 -0.52 -1.15
CA GLN A 721 -6.70 0.11 -0.55
C GLN A 721 -5.37 -0.36 -1.18
N THR A 722 -5.36 -1.38 -2.00
CA THR A 722 -4.18 -2.15 -2.39
C THR A 722 -3.14 -1.42 -3.23
N GLY A 723 -3.36 -0.14 -3.59
CA GLY A 723 -2.42 0.61 -4.43
C GLY A 723 -2.44 0.19 -5.91
N LEU A 724 -3.33 -0.71 -6.29
CA LEU A 724 -3.52 -1.14 -7.67
C LEU A 724 -4.49 -0.21 -8.43
N ILE A 725 -4.40 1.09 -8.16
CA ILE A 725 -5.17 2.11 -8.87
C ILE A 725 -4.50 2.48 -10.20
N THR A 726 -5.27 2.89 -11.18
CA THR A 726 -4.76 3.35 -12.47
C THR A 726 -4.04 4.69 -12.35
N LEU A 727 -3.25 5.05 -13.37
CA LEU A 727 -2.64 6.38 -13.45
C LEU A 727 -3.70 7.49 -13.41
N ALA A 728 -4.81 7.31 -14.13
CA ALA A 728 -5.90 8.28 -14.13
C ALA A 728 -6.56 8.43 -12.75
N GLU A 729 -6.81 7.32 -12.05
CA GLU A 729 -7.34 7.34 -10.68
C GLU A 729 -6.36 8.01 -9.71
N THR A 730 -5.06 7.77 -9.87
CA THR A 730 -4.02 8.44 -9.07
C THR A 730 -4.08 9.96 -9.25
N VAL A 731 -4.19 10.44 -10.50
CA VAL A 731 -4.31 11.87 -10.78
C VAL A 731 -5.59 12.46 -10.17
N GLU A 732 -6.72 11.77 -10.28
CA GLU A 732 -7.99 12.24 -9.72
C GLU A 732 -7.97 12.28 -8.18
N GLN A 733 -7.49 11.22 -7.52
CA GLN A 733 -7.39 11.19 -6.06
C GLN A 733 -6.45 12.27 -5.54
N THR A 734 -5.29 12.45 -6.19
CA THR A 734 -4.32 13.49 -5.83
C THR A 734 -4.89 14.90 -6.09
N THR A 735 -5.69 15.08 -7.16
CA THR A 735 -6.38 16.34 -7.45
C THR A 735 -7.38 16.69 -6.37
N ASP A 736 -8.19 15.72 -5.95
CA ASP A 736 -9.17 15.93 -4.89
C ASP A 736 -8.51 16.26 -3.56
N GLU A 737 -7.45 15.55 -3.21
CA GLU A 737 -6.70 15.73 -1.96
C GLU A 737 -5.99 17.09 -1.91
N ILE A 738 -5.11 17.36 -2.89
CA ILE A 738 -4.35 18.62 -2.92
C ILE A 738 -5.30 19.80 -3.13
N GLY A 739 -6.31 19.65 -3.99
CA GLY A 739 -7.31 20.67 -4.23
C GLY A 739 -8.07 21.05 -2.96
N PHE A 740 -8.47 20.07 -2.16
CA PHE A 740 -9.10 20.30 -0.87
C PHE A 740 -8.20 21.11 0.08
N PHE A 741 -6.93 20.72 0.22
CA PHE A 741 -6.00 21.49 1.05
C PHE A 741 -5.76 22.89 0.50
N LEU A 742 -5.62 23.07 -0.82
CA LEU A 742 -5.46 24.39 -1.41
C LEU A 742 -6.66 25.29 -1.16
N ASN A 743 -7.87 24.74 -1.23
CA ASN A 743 -9.10 25.47 -0.96
C ASN A 743 -9.24 25.85 0.52
N GLU A 744 -8.95 24.93 1.43
CA GLU A 744 -9.19 25.13 2.87
C GLU A 744 -8.01 25.83 3.58
N VAL A 745 -6.78 25.59 3.15
CA VAL A 745 -5.60 26.07 3.86
C VAL A 745 -4.98 27.31 3.18
N VAL A 746 -4.95 27.36 1.84
CA VAL A 746 -4.28 28.44 1.10
C VAL A 746 -5.26 29.55 0.71
N ALA A 747 -6.45 29.21 0.19
CA ALA A 747 -7.43 30.22 -0.22
C ALA A 747 -8.10 30.96 0.96
N ALA A 748 -7.85 30.53 2.19
CA ALA A 748 -8.31 31.20 3.41
C ALA A 748 -7.38 32.32 3.88
N GLN A 749 -6.27 32.57 3.16
CA GLN A 749 -5.42 33.75 3.31
C GLN A 749 -6.03 34.94 2.58
#